data_438e02236517f74e2bf6f0740016e7d3
#
_entry.id   438e02236517f74e2bf6f0740016e7d3
#
_cell.length_a   1.000
_cell.length_b   1.000
_cell.length_c   1.000
_cell.angle_alpha   90.00
_cell.angle_beta   90.00
_cell.angle_gamma   90.00
#
_symmetry.space_group_name_H-M   'P 1'
#
loop_
_entity.id
_entity.type
_entity.pdbx_description
1 polymer ?
#
loop_
_entity_poly.entity_id
_entity_poly.type
_entity_poly.pdbx_seq_one_letter_code
_entity_poly.pdbx_strand_id
1 'polypeptide(L)'
;MVFAVTGCTTDDLKDDVNDLKDRVTLIEEQVKLLNDNLAVIAYILDTQNKTISEVKNVTDNGEVTQKKIVLSDGTELTLTIGKPGTINEPEVTVGEDKTWYINGKPTGVIAVGEPGKNGEGYPEFRVHEGNWQVRFGDGEWKLVDSGENVADGSLGDQFFVKAEVVDDNFVVTMTDGTVHTLPIVADLACAIDKTDITLDAEGFWVIEKGARVEVPVKIIGENPQVTYPQGWRATLSKLDAADNKGNNYKLYIYAPAAAIKTMNTRAAANNTSDITVQVQKGSFWAVDKIKVKTPKELNTNEERYNDGQTIRVGGLEITRELYGDVKAVPADGKLTEGGVYFISESGKRLTYSLGISGVESLVILPNTEEVSDIKLIITSQIYFTNTLAFQNVNLNNSIENQYPLRAKGTVGKITLDNCKVNNLSIGKGLMIPDVASTDHLVSFEMRNSEIKIEQSGAGMNIMFNMDCDLLTFENNIVYYSGDVPKTQEYANHMTNFKVFSGQNKIIKELIMNSNTFVDVESTGTSGVTGLVWASSIGKVTFNKNLYWQSYPATQFIKPAPITTTVLLRGIPKKEDYVAEGSSNYGYNGNATMKTFQLCFGSERPATMTELIVVKDMFVTFDKSTGTFIPKDEYKAYGAQR
;
A
#
# COMPACT_ATOMS: atom_id res chain seq x y z
N MET A 1 1.99 -22.23 67.53
CA MET A 1 3.08 -21.42 66.96
C MET A 1 2.49 -20.69 65.77
N VAL A 2 2.07 -19.45 65.96
CA VAL A 2 1.43 -18.61 64.93
C VAL A 2 2.57 -17.84 64.27
N PHE A 3 2.82 -18.10 63.01
CA PHE A 3 3.70 -17.27 62.18
C PHE A 3 2.94 -16.01 61.80
N ALA A 4 3.34 -14.89 62.38
CA ALA A 4 2.92 -13.59 61.90
C ALA A 4 3.66 -13.31 60.58
N VAL A 5 2.92 -13.28 59.46
CA VAL A 5 3.39 -12.72 58.21
C VAL A 5 3.26 -11.22 58.37
N THR A 6 4.37 -10.52 58.53
CA THR A 6 4.43 -9.07 58.41
C THR A 6 4.19 -8.73 56.96
N GLY A 7 2.97 -8.30 56.66
CA GLY A 7 2.63 -7.78 55.36
C GLY A 7 3.37 -6.47 55.10
N CYS A 8 4.08 -6.39 54.00
CA CYS A 8 4.53 -5.15 53.42
C CYS A 8 3.29 -4.25 53.23
N THR A 9 3.27 -3.09 53.82
CA THR A 9 2.14 -2.17 53.71
C THR A 9 2.12 -1.56 52.32
N THR A 10 0.95 -1.30 51.78
CA THR A 10 0.77 -0.66 50.47
C THR A 10 1.41 0.73 50.39
N ASP A 11 1.72 1.34 51.52
CA ASP A 11 2.38 2.64 51.60
C ASP A 11 3.89 2.52 51.35
N ASP A 12 4.56 1.47 51.89
CA ASP A 12 5.99 1.21 51.63
C ASP A 12 6.26 0.96 50.14
N LEU A 13 5.37 0.20 49.47
CA LEU A 13 5.45 -0.02 48.02
C LEU A 13 5.23 1.26 47.19
N LYS A 14 4.43 2.19 47.70
CA LYS A 14 4.13 3.45 47.04
C LYS A 14 5.31 4.43 47.14
N ASP A 15 5.97 4.43 48.28
CA ASP A 15 7.16 5.24 48.52
C ASP A 15 8.34 4.72 47.69
N ASP A 16 8.54 3.41 47.59
CA ASP A 16 9.54 2.77 46.71
C ASP A 16 9.29 3.06 45.22
N VAL A 17 8.03 3.06 44.79
CA VAL A 17 7.66 3.39 43.38
C VAL A 17 7.88 4.87 43.07
N ASN A 18 7.63 5.77 44.04
CA ASN A 18 7.87 7.20 43.86
C ASN A 18 9.39 7.49 43.81
N ASP A 19 10.18 6.88 44.70
CA ASP A 19 11.65 7.00 44.71
C ASP A 19 12.23 6.49 43.36
N LEU A 20 11.75 5.34 42.86
CA LEU A 20 12.16 4.81 41.57
C LEU A 20 11.82 5.76 40.42
N LYS A 21 10.64 6.37 40.45
CA LYS A 21 10.18 7.33 39.44
C LYS A 21 11.03 8.61 39.43
N ASP A 22 11.36 9.13 40.63
CA ASP A 22 12.21 10.32 40.75
C ASP A 22 13.63 10.03 40.27
N ARG A 23 14.16 8.84 40.53
CA ARG A 23 15.48 8.38 40.03
C ARG A 23 15.49 8.22 38.52
N VAL A 24 14.42 7.66 37.92
CA VAL A 24 14.29 7.54 36.45
C VAL A 24 14.25 8.93 35.81
N THR A 25 13.48 9.86 36.38
CA THR A 25 13.42 11.25 35.86
C THR A 25 14.77 11.93 35.90
N LEU A 26 15.52 11.76 37.00
CA LEU A 26 16.87 12.32 37.12
C LEU A 26 17.84 11.76 36.07
N ILE A 27 17.77 10.45 35.82
CA ILE A 27 18.59 9.80 34.79
C ILE A 27 18.24 10.31 33.39
N GLU A 28 16.94 10.46 33.07
CA GLU A 28 16.51 11.00 31.78
C GLU A 28 17.03 12.43 31.55
N GLU A 29 17.00 13.28 32.61
CA GLU A 29 17.56 14.63 32.55
C GLU A 29 19.07 14.62 32.31
N GLN A 30 19.80 13.72 32.96
CA GLN A 30 21.26 13.59 32.80
C GLN A 30 21.65 13.11 31.38
N VAL A 31 20.93 12.11 30.85
CA VAL A 31 21.14 11.63 29.48
C VAL A 31 20.92 12.75 28.47
N LYS A 32 19.86 13.55 28.67
CA LYS A 32 19.60 14.71 27.81
C LYS A 32 20.73 15.73 27.89
N LEU A 33 21.21 16.04 29.08
CA LEU A 33 22.31 16.97 29.30
C LEU A 33 23.60 16.54 28.60
N LEU A 34 23.92 15.24 28.72
CA LEU A 34 25.07 14.64 28.05
C LEU A 34 24.95 14.79 26.52
N ASN A 35 23.80 14.46 25.96
CA ASN A 35 23.57 14.55 24.52
C ASN A 35 23.62 16.00 24.02
N ASP A 36 23.08 16.97 24.77
CA ASP A 36 23.16 18.40 24.42
C ASP A 36 24.62 18.88 24.39
N ASN A 37 25.43 18.50 25.38
CA ASN A 37 26.84 18.85 25.45
C ASN A 37 27.65 18.21 24.30
N LEU A 38 27.37 16.95 23.96
CA LEU A 38 27.99 16.26 22.85
C LEU A 38 27.65 16.89 21.49
N ALA A 39 26.42 17.42 21.34
CA ALA A 39 26.04 18.17 20.14
C ALA A 39 26.88 19.45 19.97
N VAL A 40 27.23 20.13 21.08
CA VAL A 40 28.13 21.29 21.05
C VAL A 40 29.56 20.88 20.68
N ILE A 41 30.07 19.77 21.24
CA ILE A 41 31.39 19.24 20.89
C ILE A 41 31.43 18.87 19.42
N ALA A 42 30.43 18.13 18.95
CA ALA A 42 30.33 17.75 17.54
C ALA A 42 30.33 18.99 16.62
N TYR A 43 29.60 20.03 16.99
CA TYR A 43 29.61 21.29 16.27
C TYR A 43 31.01 21.96 16.27
N ILE A 44 31.69 22.03 17.42
CA ILE A 44 33.04 22.61 17.54
C ILE A 44 34.04 21.87 16.67
N LEU A 45 33.90 20.55 16.57
CA LEU A 45 34.78 19.68 15.79
C LEU A 45 34.37 19.55 14.31
N ASP A 46 33.10 19.86 14.00
CA ASP A 46 32.61 19.83 12.63
C ASP A 46 33.05 21.09 11.88
N THR A 47 33.80 20.90 10.81
CA THR A 47 34.28 21.99 9.93
C THR A 47 33.20 22.52 8.99
N GLN A 48 31.93 22.17 9.19
CA GLN A 48 30.84 22.71 8.40
C GLN A 48 30.70 24.22 8.62
N ASN A 49 30.56 24.98 7.54
CA ASN A 49 30.57 26.42 7.38
C ASN A 49 29.47 27.21 8.14
N LYS A 50 29.14 26.82 9.35
CA LYS A 50 28.22 27.53 10.22
C LYS A 50 29.04 28.40 11.18
N THR A 51 28.58 29.63 11.38
CA THR A 51 29.19 30.54 12.35
C THR A 51 28.28 30.70 13.56
N ILE A 52 28.85 31.05 14.70
CA ILE A 52 28.08 31.44 15.87
C ILE A 52 27.56 32.85 15.65
N SER A 53 26.25 33.06 15.75
CA SER A 53 25.65 34.41 15.70
C SER A 53 25.54 35.04 17.07
N GLU A 54 25.30 34.25 18.12
CA GLU A 54 25.13 34.76 19.48
C GLU A 54 25.43 33.69 20.51
N VAL A 55 25.94 34.08 21.69
CA VAL A 55 26.05 33.22 22.88
C VAL A 55 25.36 33.90 24.06
N LYS A 56 24.35 33.26 24.61
CA LYS A 56 23.57 33.71 25.76
C LYS A 56 23.91 32.93 27.01
N ASN A 57 24.02 33.63 28.14
CA ASN A 57 24.10 32.98 29.43
C ASN A 57 22.69 32.60 29.92
N VAL A 58 22.53 31.36 30.38
CA VAL A 58 21.37 30.94 31.15
C VAL A 58 21.81 30.85 32.61
N THR A 59 21.14 31.61 33.48
CA THR A 59 21.49 31.72 34.91
C THR A 59 20.42 31.06 35.77
N ASP A 60 20.86 30.30 36.77
CA ASP A 60 20.03 29.83 37.87
C ASP A 60 20.60 30.35 39.18
N ASN A 61 19.73 30.96 39.99
CA ASN A 61 20.11 31.57 41.30
C ASN A 61 21.32 32.54 41.24
N GLY A 62 21.53 33.20 40.05
CA GLY A 62 22.61 34.17 39.85
C GLY A 62 23.92 33.55 39.35
N GLU A 63 24.05 32.25 39.24
CA GLU A 63 25.20 31.56 38.66
C GLU A 63 24.87 31.16 37.19
N VAL A 64 25.84 31.26 36.30
CA VAL A 64 25.68 30.79 34.91
C VAL A 64 25.81 29.27 34.91
N THR A 65 24.69 28.60 34.62
CA THR A 65 24.63 27.13 34.58
C THR A 65 24.73 26.58 33.20
N GLN A 66 24.35 27.39 32.19
CA GLN A 66 24.36 26.95 30.77
C GLN A 66 24.76 28.12 29.85
N LYS A 67 25.31 27.77 28.69
CA LYS A 67 25.49 28.67 27.54
C LYS A 67 24.56 28.23 26.41
N LYS A 68 23.73 29.12 25.92
CA LYS A 68 22.92 28.91 24.71
C LYS A 68 23.65 29.53 23.53
N ILE A 69 24.08 28.71 22.60
CA ILE A 69 24.83 29.09 21.40
C ILE A 69 23.84 29.11 20.25
N VAL A 70 23.67 30.27 19.62
CA VAL A 70 22.84 30.42 18.44
C VAL A 70 23.73 30.45 17.20
N LEU A 71 23.48 29.54 16.26
CA LEU A 71 24.22 29.46 15.02
C LEU A 71 23.66 30.39 13.96
N SER A 72 24.42 30.61 12.89
CA SER A 72 24.04 31.49 11.76
C SER A 72 22.81 31.02 10.98
N ASP A 73 22.42 29.75 11.09
CA ASP A 73 21.20 29.16 10.52
C ASP A 73 20.00 29.17 11.49
N GLY A 74 20.17 29.76 12.68
CA GLY A 74 19.15 29.82 13.71
C GLY A 74 19.08 28.56 14.61
N THR A 75 19.92 27.55 14.38
CA THR A 75 20.02 26.40 15.28
C THR A 75 20.49 26.83 16.66
N GLU A 76 19.87 26.36 17.69
CA GLU A 76 20.25 26.61 19.09
C GLU A 76 20.90 25.37 19.68
N LEU A 77 22.09 25.53 20.22
CA LEU A 77 22.82 24.51 20.96
C LEU A 77 22.91 24.92 22.43
N THR A 78 22.73 23.99 23.35
CA THR A 78 22.84 24.25 24.78
C THR A 78 24.07 23.55 25.34
N LEU A 79 24.96 24.34 25.90
CA LEU A 79 26.13 23.86 26.62
C LEU A 79 25.89 24.01 28.13
N THR A 80 25.87 22.91 28.84
CA THR A 80 25.76 22.95 30.32
C THR A 80 27.14 22.99 30.95
N ILE A 81 27.33 23.97 31.84
CA ILE A 81 28.54 24.11 32.63
C ILE A 81 28.28 23.38 33.95
N GLY A 82 28.67 22.10 34.02
CA GLY A 82 28.47 21.27 35.18
C GLY A 82 29.26 21.74 36.41
N LYS A 83 28.81 21.33 37.61
CA LYS A 83 29.62 21.40 38.83
C LYS A 83 30.43 20.10 38.96
N PRO A 84 31.65 20.12 39.50
CA PRO A 84 32.41 18.89 39.73
C PRO A 84 31.62 17.94 40.65
N GLY A 85 31.29 16.78 40.15
CA GLY A 85 30.56 15.74 40.88
C GLY A 85 30.99 14.36 40.41
N THR A 86 30.93 13.37 41.28
CA THR A 86 31.31 11.99 40.99
C THR A 86 30.13 11.24 40.38
N ILE A 87 30.15 10.98 39.07
CA ILE A 87 29.24 10.03 38.43
C ILE A 87 30.03 9.18 37.46
N ASN A 88 29.66 7.90 37.37
CA ASN A 88 30.17 6.96 36.36
C ASN A 88 29.51 7.20 34.98
N GLU A 89 29.64 8.40 34.46
CA GLU A 89 29.25 8.70 33.09
C GLU A 89 30.31 8.21 32.12
N PRO A 90 29.92 7.80 30.89
CA PRO A 90 30.88 7.45 29.88
C PRO A 90 31.77 8.65 29.52
N GLU A 91 33.09 8.50 29.71
CA GLU A 91 34.03 9.50 29.26
C GLU A 91 34.06 9.50 27.72
N VAL A 92 33.79 10.66 27.11
CA VAL A 92 33.75 10.79 25.65
C VAL A 92 34.85 11.75 25.20
N THR A 93 35.76 11.27 24.38
CA THR A 93 36.85 12.08 23.84
C THR A 93 37.02 11.86 22.34
N VAL A 94 37.74 12.74 21.68
CA VAL A 94 38.12 12.58 20.28
C VAL A 94 39.61 12.28 20.22
N GLY A 95 39.99 11.14 19.65
CA GLY A 95 41.36 10.73 19.52
C GLY A 95 42.14 11.51 18.42
N GLU A 96 43.46 11.38 18.42
CA GLU A 96 44.33 11.96 17.38
C GLU A 96 43.98 11.44 15.99
N ASP A 97 43.38 10.26 15.91
CA ASP A 97 42.87 9.64 14.69
C ASP A 97 41.51 10.23 14.21
N LYS A 98 41.03 11.28 14.87
CA LYS A 98 39.76 11.96 14.59
C LYS A 98 38.52 11.06 14.77
N THR A 99 38.62 9.98 15.54
CA THR A 99 37.47 9.12 15.87
C THR A 99 36.98 9.40 17.30
N TRP A 100 35.73 9.06 17.57
CA TRP A 100 35.17 9.08 18.92
C TRP A 100 35.79 7.99 19.80
N TYR A 101 36.16 8.34 21.01
CA TYR A 101 36.60 7.44 22.06
C TYR A 101 35.57 7.49 23.20
N ILE A 102 35.16 6.34 23.72
CA ILE A 102 34.30 6.20 24.89
C ILE A 102 35.05 5.39 25.93
N ASN A 103 35.20 5.96 27.14
CA ASN A 103 36.01 5.36 28.21
C ASN A 103 37.43 4.95 27.75
N GLY A 104 38.07 5.82 26.96
CA GLY A 104 39.40 5.58 26.41
C GLY A 104 39.50 4.51 25.31
N LYS A 105 38.38 3.93 24.86
CA LYS A 105 38.33 2.93 23.76
C LYS A 105 37.87 3.58 22.46
N PRO A 106 38.57 3.38 21.33
CA PRO A 106 38.16 3.90 20.03
C PRO A 106 36.87 3.24 19.57
N THR A 107 35.90 4.03 19.07
CA THR A 107 34.64 3.53 18.52
C THR A 107 34.73 3.18 17.04
N GLY A 108 35.78 3.68 16.34
CA GLY A 108 35.91 3.58 14.90
C GLY A 108 35.00 4.53 14.10
N VAL A 109 34.21 5.37 14.79
CA VAL A 109 33.32 6.35 14.17
C VAL A 109 34.02 7.70 14.07
N ILE A 110 34.00 8.30 12.88
CA ILE A 110 34.69 9.57 12.59
C ILE A 110 33.96 10.72 13.27
N ALA A 111 34.64 11.39 14.22
CA ALA A 111 34.13 12.55 14.94
C ALA A 111 34.32 13.84 14.14
N VAL A 112 35.38 13.95 13.36
CA VAL A 112 35.76 15.13 12.58
C VAL A 112 35.77 14.78 11.10
N GLY A 113 34.84 15.33 10.33
CA GLY A 113 34.79 15.15 8.88
C GLY A 113 35.97 15.83 8.16
N GLU A 114 36.37 15.31 7.00
CA GLU A 114 37.30 16.02 6.10
C GLU A 114 36.58 17.19 5.43
N PRO A 115 37.29 18.24 4.97
CA PRO A 115 36.65 19.35 4.26
C PRO A 115 35.76 18.88 3.12
N GLY A 116 34.46 19.15 3.22
CA GLY A 116 33.43 18.72 2.26
C GLY A 116 32.78 17.37 2.51
N LYS A 117 33.09 16.68 3.61
CA LYS A 117 32.37 15.48 4.07
C LYS A 117 31.90 15.67 5.50
N ASN A 118 30.68 15.29 5.80
CA ASN A 118 30.16 15.25 7.16
C ASN A 118 30.88 14.17 7.96
N GLY A 119 31.08 14.39 9.27
CA GLY A 119 31.38 13.32 10.21
C GLY A 119 30.23 12.29 10.25
N GLU A 120 30.52 11.09 10.72
CA GLU A 120 29.53 9.99 10.79
C GLU A 120 28.51 10.14 11.92
N GLY A 121 28.34 11.33 12.48
CA GLY A 121 27.44 11.66 13.57
C GLY A 121 28.13 11.73 14.93
N TYR A 122 27.49 12.41 15.87
CA TYR A 122 27.93 12.44 17.26
C TYR A 122 27.27 11.28 18.04
N PRO A 123 27.90 10.81 19.15
CA PRO A 123 27.33 9.77 19.97
C PRO A 123 26.07 10.26 20.70
N GLU A 124 25.02 9.47 20.65
CA GLU A 124 23.83 9.63 21.50
C GLU A 124 23.84 8.53 22.56
N PHE A 125 23.47 8.88 23.78
CA PHE A 125 23.42 7.95 24.89
C PHE A 125 21.99 7.73 25.38
N ARG A 126 21.74 6.52 25.90
CA ARG A 126 20.55 6.20 26.68
C ARG A 126 20.88 5.23 27.80
N VAL A 127 20.04 5.18 28.82
CA VAL A 127 20.06 4.10 29.80
C VAL A 127 18.95 3.11 29.45
N HIS A 128 19.31 1.83 29.29
CA HIS A 128 18.36 0.76 29.02
C HIS A 128 18.74 -0.45 29.88
N GLU A 129 17.77 -0.96 30.64
CA GLU A 129 17.98 -2.07 31.60
C GLU A 129 19.15 -1.84 32.57
N GLY A 130 19.30 -0.60 33.05
CA GLY A 130 20.36 -0.22 34.00
C GLY A 130 21.76 -0.09 33.41
N ASN A 131 21.90 -0.13 32.09
CA ASN A 131 23.18 -0.02 31.40
C ASN A 131 23.21 1.16 30.43
N TRP A 132 24.34 1.84 30.33
CA TRP A 132 24.57 2.84 29.32
C TRP A 132 24.65 2.20 27.92
N GLN A 133 23.93 2.77 26.96
CA GLN A 133 24.03 2.43 25.55
C GLN A 133 24.36 3.67 24.73
N VAL A 134 25.12 3.48 23.67
CA VAL A 134 25.51 4.52 22.72
C VAL A 134 25.09 4.12 21.30
N ARG A 135 24.66 5.12 20.50
CA ARG A 135 24.56 5.00 19.05
C ARG A 135 25.21 6.20 18.38
N PHE A 136 25.57 6.07 17.12
CA PHE A 136 26.08 7.14 16.26
C PHE A 136 25.13 7.34 15.08
N GLY A 137 24.60 8.57 14.95
CA GLY A 137 23.58 8.87 13.93
C GLY A 137 22.39 7.91 14.03
N ASP A 138 21.96 7.34 12.90
CA ASP A 138 20.83 6.39 12.81
C ASP A 138 21.25 4.91 13.06
N GLY A 139 22.43 4.69 13.64
CA GLY A 139 22.96 3.36 13.90
C GLY A 139 22.24 2.63 15.03
N GLU A 140 22.55 1.33 15.21
CA GLU A 140 22.00 0.51 16.30
C GLU A 140 22.59 0.90 17.66
N TRP A 141 21.77 0.77 18.73
CA TRP A 141 22.21 0.98 20.10
C TRP A 141 23.15 -0.13 20.56
N LYS A 142 24.33 0.24 21.05
CA LYS A 142 25.35 -0.68 21.57
C LYS A 142 25.63 -0.38 23.04
N LEU A 143 25.92 -1.42 23.81
CA LEU A 143 26.31 -1.25 25.21
C LEU A 143 27.65 -0.49 25.29
N VAL A 144 27.71 0.49 26.20
CA VAL A 144 28.97 1.10 26.63
C VAL A 144 29.62 0.17 27.65
N ASP A 145 30.81 -0.32 27.34
CA ASP A 145 31.54 -1.30 28.15
C ASP A 145 32.13 -0.64 29.42
N SER A 146 31.26 -0.23 30.34
CA SER A 146 31.66 0.40 31.61
C SER A 146 31.43 -0.48 32.85
N GLY A 147 30.81 -1.65 32.72
CA GLY A 147 30.75 -2.69 33.75
C GLY A 147 30.11 -2.33 35.09
N GLU A 148 29.60 -1.13 35.27
CA GLU A 148 29.00 -0.67 36.53
C GLU A 148 27.57 -0.11 36.31
N ASN A 149 26.67 -0.49 37.22
CA ASN A 149 25.30 -0.01 37.23
C ASN A 149 25.25 1.52 37.44
N VAL A 150 24.34 2.17 36.72
CA VAL A 150 24.01 3.58 36.91
C VAL A 150 23.35 3.71 38.31
N ALA A 151 24.11 4.04 39.30
CA ALA A 151 23.58 4.28 40.62
C ALA A 151 24.13 5.58 41.21
N ASP A 152 23.21 6.41 41.68
CA ASP A 152 23.35 7.64 42.46
C ASP A 152 23.81 8.90 41.72
N GLY A 153 22.79 9.67 41.32
CA GLY A 153 22.90 10.92 40.61
C GLY A 153 23.37 12.11 41.39
N SER A 154 24.46 12.69 40.95
CA SER A 154 24.73 14.11 41.01
C SER A 154 25.21 14.57 39.65
N LEU A 155 24.89 15.81 39.25
CA LEU A 155 25.13 16.40 37.92
C LEU A 155 26.58 16.16 37.42
N GLY A 156 26.69 15.59 36.26
CA GLY A 156 27.82 14.98 35.64
C GLY A 156 29.14 15.72 35.51
N ASP A 157 30.17 14.98 35.10
CA ASP A 157 31.53 15.45 34.90
C ASP A 157 31.62 16.59 33.89
N GLN A 158 32.49 17.55 34.16
CA GLN A 158 32.73 18.68 33.28
C GLN A 158 33.41 18.22 32.01
N PHE A 159 32.71 18.23 30.88
CA PHE A 159 33.36 18.11 29.54
C PHE A 159 34.22 19.35 29.22
N PHE A 160 33.95 20.46 29.89
CA PHE A 160 34.58 21.73 29.63
C PHE A 160 35.11 22.32 30.95
N VAL A 161 36.37 22.70 30.94
CA VAL A 161 36.95 23.44 32.07
C VAL A 161 36.41 24.86 32.07
N LYS A 162 36.19 25.45 30.90
CA LYS A 162 35.73 26.83 30.74
C LYS A 162 35.06 27.05 29.39
N ALA A 163 33.99 27.83 29.39
CA ALA A 163 33.31 28.29 28.18
C ALA A 163 32.93 29.76 28.34
N GLU A 164 33.58 30.63 27.61
CA GLU A 164 33.39 32.09 27.78
C GLU A 164 33.40 32.83 26.43
N VAL A 165 32.89 34.06 26.42
CA VAL A 165 33.00 34.97 25.31
C VAL A 165 34.13 35.94 25.58
N VAL A 166 35.15 35.97 24.74
CA VAL A 166 36.32 36.87 24.83
C VAL A 166 36.54 37.53 23.48
N ASP A 167 36.53 38.84 23.41
CA ASP A 167 36.80 39.60 22.19
C ASP A 167 36.02 39.13 20.94
N ASP A 168 34.70 39.03 21.05
CA ASP A 168 33.80 38.52 20.00
C ASP A 168 34.10 37.07 19.55
N ASN A 169 34.75 36.28 20.38
CA ASN A 169 34.95 34.86 20.18
C ASN A 169 34.32 34.07 21.32
N PHE A 170 33.74 32.94 20.96
CA PHE A 170 33.36 31.91 21.92
C PHE A 170 34.56 30.97 22.13
N VAL A 171 35.11 31.01 23.35
CA VAL A 171 36.30 30.25 23.72
C VAL A 171 35.91 29.11 24.65
N VAL A 172 36.18 27.88 24.24
CA VAL A 172 35.89 26.66 24.99
C VAL A 172 37.21 25.96 25.34
N THR A 173 37.42 25.72 26.61
CA THR A 173 38.56 24.93 27.12
C THR A 173 38.08 23.56 27.53
N MET A 174 38.57 22.52 26.85
CA MET A 174 38.25 21.14 27.14
C MET A 174 38.98 20.65 28.40
N THR A 175 38.56 19.52 28.94
CA THR A 175 39.21 18.90 30.14
C THR A 175 40.63 18.45 29.89
N ASP A 176 41.02 18.16 28.66
CA ASP A 176 42.39 17.86 28.25
C ASP A 176 43.28 19.09 28.08
N GLY A 177 42.74 20.30 28.33
CA GLY A 177 43.41 21.57 28.16
C GLY A 177 43.40 22.15 26.76
N THR A 178 42.76 21.49 25.79
CA THR A 178 42.63 22.00 24.43
C THR A 178 41.71 23.22 24.45
N VAL A 179 42.09 24.27 23.74
CA VAL A 179 41.30 25.51 23.63
C VAL A 179 40.79 25.67 22.21
N HIS A 180 39.47 25.77 22.06
CA HIS A 180 38.80 26.06 20.80
C HIS A 180 38.30 27.50 20.81
N THR A 181 38.61 28.25 19.78
CA THR A 181 38.18 29.64 19.61
C THR A 181 37.34 29.76 18.37
N LEU A 182 36.06 30.14 18.54
CA LEU A 182 35.08 30.24 17.50
C LEU A 182 34.60 31.71 17.36
N PRO A 183 34.73 32.33 16.19
CA PRO A 183 34.31 33.71 16.02
C PRO A 183 32.78 33.87 16.14
N ILE A 184 32.34 34.92 16.85
CA ILE A 184 30.95 35.32 16.92
C ILE A 184 30.75 36.44 15.86
N VAL A 185 29.89 36.16 14.88
CA VAL A 185 29.62 37.13 13.79
C VAL A 185 28.15 37.54 13.89
N ALA A 186 27.88 38.50 14.79
CA ALA A 186 26.52 38.90 15.15
C ALA A 186 25.65 39.39 13.96
N ASP A 187 26.27 40.00 12.95
CA ASP A 187 25.55 40.53 11.79
C ASP A 187 25.66 39.61 10.57
N LEU A 188 25.71 38.31 10.76
CA LEU A 188 25.73 37.33 9.69
C LEU A 188 24.76 36.21 10.05
N ALA A 189 23.71 36.04 9.25
CA ALA A 189 22.72 34.95 9.44
C ALA A 189 22.14 34.53 8.10
N CYS A 190 21.91 33.23 7.98
CA CYS A 190 21.19 32.59 6.89
C CYS A 190 20.37 31.44 7.47
N ALA A 191 19.06 31.61 7.56
CA ALA A 191 18.17 30.61 8.13
C ALA A 191 16.91 30.43 7.27
N ILE A 192 16.70 29.24 6.76
CA ILE A 192 15.48 28.82 6.06
C ILE A 192 14.44 28.44 7.14
N ASP A 193 13.28 29.11 7.16
CA ASP A 193 12.20 28.80 8.11
C ASP A 193 11.55 27.47 7.73
N LYS A 194 11.94 26.40 8.41
CA LYS A 194 11.45 25.03 8.19
C LYS A 194 10.24 24.67 9.07
N THR A 195 9.68 25.63 9.80
CA THR A 195 8.62 25.39 10.82
C THR A 195 7.37 24.74 10.22
N ASP A 196 6.98 25.13 9.01
CA ASP A 196 5.78 24.62 8.36
C ASP A 196 6.08 23.54 7.30
N ILE A 197 7.29 22.96 7.33
CA ILE A 197 7.72 21.95 6.38
C ILE A 197 7.70 20.57 7.04
N THR A 198 6.96 19.65 6.44
CA THR A 198 6.99 18.24 6.84
C THR A 198 8.08 17.53 6.04
N LEU A 199 9.07 17.00 6.75
CA LEU A 199 10.13 16.17 6.18
C LEU A 199 9.74 14.70 6.31
N ASP A 200 10.18 13.87 5.36
CA ASP A 200 10.04 12.43 5.47
C ASP A 200 11.06 11.82 6.45
N ALA A 201 11.03 10.50 6.62
CA ALA A 201 11.92 9.78 7.54
C ALA A 201 13.42 9.91 7.19
N GLU A 202 13.76 10.27 5.95
CA GLU A 202 15.12 10.47 5.47
C GLU A 202 15.56 11.96 5.51
N GLY A 203 14.68 12.85 6.01
CA GLY A 203 14.93 14.27 6.12
C GLY A 203 14.74 15.07 4.82
N PHE A 204 13.99 14.55 3.85
CA PHE A 204 13.67 15.25 2.62
C PHE A 204 12.31 15.95 2.67
N TRP A 205 12.24 17.15 2.13
CA TRP A 205 10.98 17.74 1.75
C TRP A 205 10.53 17.20 0.40
N VAL A 206 9.43 16.45 0.39
CA VAL A 206 8.84 15.89 -0.81
C VAL A 206 7.96 16.94 -1.48
N ILE A 207 8.34 17.37 -2.69
CA ILE A 207 7.65 18.41 -3.45
C ILE A 207 7.11 17.82 -4.75
N GLU A 208 5.82 18.00 -5.01
CA GLU A 208 5.15 17.48 -6.20
C GLU A 208 5.83 17.96 -7.49
N LYS A 209 5.87 17.08 -8.50
CA LYS A 209 6.48 17.37 -9.80
C LYS A 209 5.83 18.58 -10.45
N GLY A 210 6.68 19.49 -10.94
CA GLY A 210 6.24 20.73 -11.55
C GLY A 210 5.67 21.77 -10.59
N ALA A 211 5.60 21.46 -9.30
CA ALA A 211 5.09 22.39 -8.31
C ALA A 211 6.10 23.52 -8.03
N ARG A 212 5.56 24.68 -7.65
CA ARG A 212 6.28 25.79 -7.07
C ARG A 212 5.88 25.91 -5.61
N VAL A 213 6.88 25.90 -4.73
CA VAL A 213 6.69 26.17 -3.31
C VAL A 213 7.49 27.39 -2.88
N GLU A 214 7.14 27.98 -1.75
CA GLU A 214 7.82 29.15 -1.20
C GLU A 214 8.11 28.94 0.29
N VAL A 215 9.30 29.41 0.72
CA VAL A 215 9.76 29.29 2.10
C VAL A 215 10.31 30.63 2.56
N PRO A 216 9.95 31.11 3.76
CA PRO A 216 10.55 32.30 4.34
C PRO A 216 12.03 32.03 4.70
N VAL A 217 12.87 33.05 4.54
CA VAL A 217 14.30 32.97 4.87
C VAL A 217 14.73 34.26 5.58
N LYS A 218 15.48 34.07 6.66
CA LYS A 218 16.17 35.19 7.34
C LYS A 218 17.58 35.30 6.80
N ILE A 219 17.91 36.45 6.25
CA ILE A 219 19.24 36.75 5.70
C ILE A 219 19.77 38.04 6.29
N ILE A 220 20.93 37.99 6.93
CA ILE A 220 21.70 39.13 7.38
C ILE A 220 23.10 38.99 6.78
N GLY A 221 23.57 39.98 6.02
CA GLY A 221 24.86 39.92 5.31
C GLY A 221 24.71 40.44 3.89
N GLU A 222 25.74 40.20 3.07
CA GLU A 222 25.89 40.70 1.72
C GLU A 222 25.84 39.55 0.70
N ASN A 223 25.48 39.91 -0.55
CA ASN A 223 25.52 38.96 -1.68
C ASN A 223 24.83 37.61 -1.46
N PRO A 224 23.54 37.57 -1.08
CA PRO A 224 22.83 36.33 -0.90
C PRO A 224 22.77 35.53 -2.21
N GLN A 225 23.09 34.26 -2.14
CA GLN A 225 23.10 33.32 -3.26
C GLN A 225 22.27 32.07 -2.95
N VAL A 226 21.76 31.45 -4.00
CA VAL A 226 21.07 30.15 -3.89
C VAL A 226 21.62 29.19 -4.92
N THR A 227 21.88 27.95 -4.49
CA THR A 227 22.24 26.83 -5.35
C THR A 227 21.22 25.72 -5.23
N TYR A 228 21.06 24.91 -6.25
CA TYR A 228 20.05 23.90 -6.32
C TYR A 228 20.50 22.69 -7.16
N PRO A 229 19.91 21.51 -6.94
CA PRO A 229 20.26 20.29 -7.68
C PRO A 229 19.86 20.40 -9.17
N GLN A 230 20.45 19.53 -9.97
CA GLN A 230 20.11 19.44 -11.40
C GLN A 230 18.60 19.17 -11.59
N GLY A 231 17.99 19.89 -12.51
CA GLY A 231 16.55 19.82 -12.82
C GLY A 231 15.65 20.64 -11.92
N TRP A 232 16.13 21.04 -10.75
CA TRP A 232 15.47 22.00 -9.87
C TRP A 232 15.82 23.42 -10.27
N ARG A 233 15.01 24.38 -9.83
CA ARG A 233 15.32 25.79 -9.88
C ARG A 233 14.93 26.43 -8.56
N ALA A 234 15.76 27.31 -8.05
CA ALA A 234 15.42 28.10 -6.88
C ALA A 234 15.84 29.57 -7.07
N THR A 235 15.08 30.48 -6.48
CA THR A 235 15.33 31.94 -6.54
C THR A 235 15.00 32.58 -5.21
N LEU A 236 15.80 33.59 -4.82
CA LEU A 236 15.55 34.42 -3.64
C LEU A 236 14.89 35.74 -4.06
N SER A 237 13.90 36.16 -3.29
CA SER A 237 13.27 37.47 -3.44
C SER A 237 13.26 38.18 -2.10
N LYS A 238 13.80 39.38 -2.06
CA LYS A 238 13.76 40.24 -0.86
C LYS A 238 12.34 40.72 -0.60
N LEU A 239 11.92 40.73 0.65
CA LEU A 239 10.63 41.26 1.09
C LEU A 239 10.76 42.76 1.36
N ASP A 240 9.67 43.53 1.17
CA ASP A 240 9.62 44.95 1.49
C ASP A 240 9.75 45.20 2.99
N ALA A 241 9.25 44.28 3.82
CA ALA A 241 9.42 44.27 5.27
C ALA A 241 9.62 42.83 5.76
N ALA A 242 10.42 42.69 6.81
CA ALA A 242 10.58 41.40 7.47
C ALA A 242 9.26 40.98 8.17
N ASP A 243 9.00 39.68 8.21
CA ASP A 243 7.88 39.13 8.97
C ASP A 243 8.12 39.20 10.49
N ASN A 244 7.16 38.70 11.27
CA ASN A 244 7.23 38.70 12.74
C ASN A 244 8.32 37.76 13.31
N LYS A 245 8.86 36.86 12.50
CA LYS A 245 10.01 35.98 12.85
C LYS A 245 11.35 36.57 12.38
N GLY A 246 11.32 37.70 11.69
CA GLY A 246 12.50 38.36 11.14
C GLY A 246 12.96 37.84 9.78
N ASN A 247 12.15 36.99 9.11
CA ASN A 247 12.42 36.57 7.75
C ASN A 247 12.23 37.77 6.80
N ASN A 248 13.25 38.07 6.03
CA ASN A 248 13.28 39.23 5.12
C ASN A 248 13.46 38.86 3.64
N TYR A 249 13.48 37.57 3.34
CA TYR A 249 13.47 36.99 2.00
C TYR A 249 12.47 35.86 1.88
N LYS A 250 12.04 35.59 0.63
CA LYS A 250 11.35 34.36 0.23
C LYS A 250 12.24 33.57 -0.73
N LEU A 251 12.39 32.27 -0.44
CA LEU A 251 12.99 31.29 -1.31
C LEU A 251 11.87 30.61 -2.10
N TYR A 252 11.88 30.78 -3.42
CA TYR A 252 10.98 30.06 -4.33
C TYR A 252 11.70 28.84 -4.89
N ILE A 253 11.09 27.68 -4.74
CA ILE A 253 11.62 26.40 -5.21
C ILE A 253 10.67 25.86 -6.28
N TYR A 254 11.23 25.48 -7.42
CA TYR A 254 10.51 24.89 -8.54
C TYR A 254 10.99 23.46 -8.73
N ALA A 255 10.10 22.49 -8.50
CA ALA A 255 10.38 21.08 -8.72
C ALA A 255 10.40 20.74 -10.21
N PRO A 256 11.20 19.78 -10.66
CA PRO A 256 11.22 19.32 -12.03
C PRO A 256 9.86 18.75 -12.45
N ALA A 257 9.39 19.08 -13.65
CA ALA A 257 8.11 18.63 -14.18
C ALA A 257 8.16 17.18 -14.71
N ALA A 258 9.33 16.68 -15.07
CA ALA A 258 9.56 15.30 -15.53
C ALA A 258 10.65 14.65 -14.69
N ALA A 259 10.65 13.31 -14.66
CA ALA A 259 11.74 12.56 -14.05
C ALA A 259 13.06 12.97 -14.70
N ILE A 260 14.05 13.32 -13.86
CA ILE A 260 15.38 13.63 -14.33
C ILE A 260 16.02 12.32 -14.77
N LYS A 261 16.06 12.09 -16.10
CA LYS A 261 16.91 11.02 -16.62
C LYS A 261 18.35 11.42 -16.30
N THR A 262 18.99 10.68 -15.40
CA THR A 262 20.40 10.83 -15.11
C THR A 262 21.18 10.58 -16.40
N MET A 263 21.47 11.63 -17.14
CA MET A 263 22.47 11.58 -18.18
C MET A 263 23.81 11.50 -17.49
N ASN A 264 24.54 10.44 -17.73
CA ASN A 264 25.96 10.32 -17.39
C ASN A 264 26.78 11.38 -18.15
N THR A 265 26.67 12.63 -17.75
CA THR A 265 27.55 13.68 -18.25
C THR A 265 28.71 13.85 -17.26
N ARG A 266 29.91 13.81 -17.79
CA ARG A 266 31.20 14.00 -17.11
C ARG A 266 31.45 15.40 -16.52
N ALA A 267 30.45 16.14 -16.16
CA ALA A 267 30.61 17.35 -15.36
C ALA A 267 30.34 16.95 -13.90
N ALA A 268 31.16 17.40 -12.98
CA ALA A 268 30.94 17.26 -11.55
C ALA A 268 29.59 17.94 -11.20
N ALA A 269 28.51 17.24 -11.47
CA ALA A 269 27.19 17.61 -11.00
C ALA A 269 27.26 17.57 -9.48
N ASN A 270 26.85 18.63 -8.86
CA ASN A 270 26.57 18.65 -7.44
C ASN A 270 25.46 17.60 -7.21
N ASN A 271 25.87 16.38 -6.85
CA ASN A 271 24.97 15.25 -6.62
C ASN A 271 24.23 15.36 -5.29
N THR A 272 24.21 16.55 -4.69
CA THR A 272 23.45 16.80 -3.49
C THR A 272 22.00 17.08 -3.87
N SER A 273 21.08 16.57 -3.06
CA SER A 273 19.65 16.90 -3.16
C SER A 273 19.32 18.21 -2.44
N ASP A 274 20.32 19.05 -2.18
CA ASP A 274 20.21 20.19 -1.33
C ASP A 274 19.93 21.46 -2.13
N ILE A 275 18.94 22.22 -1.74
CA ILE A 275 18.80 23.63 -2.05
C ILE A 275 19.51 24.39 -0.95
N THR A 276 20.54 25.12 -1.31
CA THR A 276 21.41 25.81 -0.37
C THR A 276 21.29 27.31 -0.54
N VAL A 277 21.04 28.02 0.55
CA VAL A 277 21.12 29.48 0.62
C VAL A 277 22.36 29.87 1.37
N GLN A 278 23.11 30.84 0.85
CA GLN A 278 24.32 31.32 1.48
C GLN A 278 24.41 32.85 1.40
N VAL A 279 25.05 33.45 2.39
CA VAL A 279 25.27 34.90 2.49
C VAL A 279 26.64 35.17 3.07
N GLN A 280 27.24 36.30 2.70
CA GLN A 280 28.62 36.66 3.03
C GLN A 280 28.68 37.89 3.91
N LYS A 281 29.70 37.99 4.77
CA LYS A 281 30.15 39.24 5.43
C LYS A 281 31.66 39.19 5.55
N GLY A 282 32.35 40.02 4.75
CA GLY A 282 33.80 39.98 4.62
C GLY A 282 34.28 38.61 4.14
N SER A 283 35.09 37.90 4.95
CA SER A 283 35.56 36.55 4.67
C SER A 283 34.66 35.44 5.23
N PHE A 284 33.62 35.80 6.01
CA PHE A 284 32.73 34.81 6.65
C PHE A 284 31.50 34.53 5.79
N TRP A 285 31.03 33.31 5.85
CA TRP A 285 29.83 32.83 5.18
C TRP A 285 28.86 32.21 6.18
N ALA A 286 27.58 32.48 6.00
CA ALA A 286 26.50 31.73 6.62
C ALA A 286 25.74 30.96 5.54
N VAL A 287 25.46 29.72 5.82
CA VAL A 287 24.86 28.76 4.88
C VAL A 287 23.76 27.99 5.60
N ASP A 288 22.59 27.89 4.99
CA ASP A 288 21.57 26.94 5.40
C ASP A 288 21.03 26.18 4.19
N LYS A 289 20.53 24.98 4.41
CA LYS A 289 20.10 24.09 3.34
C LYS A 289 18.85 23.30 3.70
N ILE A 290 18.14 22.88 2.67
CA ILE A 290 17.01 21.97 2.77
C ILE A 290 17.14 20.91 1.69
N LYS A 291 16.99 19.64 2.11
CA LYS A 291 16.97 18.51 1.18
C LYS A 291 15.62 18.42 0.49
N VAL A 292 15.62 18.24 -0.82
CA VAL A 292 14.39 18.15 -1.61
C VAL A 292 14.40 16.93 -2.50
N LYS A 293 13.23 16.30 -2.66
CA LYS A 293 13.00 15.27 -3.68
C LYS A 293 11.57 15.39 -4.23
N THR A 294 11.36 14.88 -5.43
CA THR A 294 10.00 14.65 -5.93
C THR A 294 9.48 13.29 -5.47
N PRO A 295 8.15 13.09 -5.41
CA PRO A 295 7.60 11.77 -5.15
C PRO A 295 8.21 10.74 -6.09
N LYS A 296 8.49 9.55 -5.56
CA LYS A 296 8.97 8.42 -6.35
C LYS A 296 7.92 8.06 -7.39
N GLU A 297 8.32 7.89 -8.65
CA GLU A 297 7.43 7.32 -9.65
C GLU A 297 7.26 5.83 -9.37
N LEU A 298 6.01 5.49 -9.10
CA LEU A 298 5.62 4.10 -8.94
C LEU A 298 5.02 3.64 -10.27
N ASN A 299 5.82 2.95 -11.07
CA ASN A 299 5.45 2.56 -12.44
C ASN A 299 4.71 1.23 -12.49
N THR A 300 4.80 0.44 -11.44
CA THR A 300 4.21 -0.89 -11.36
C THR A 300 3.23 -1.02 -10.21
N ASN A 301 2.30 -1.95 -10.31
CA ASN A 301 1.36 -2.26 -9.24
C ASN A 301 2.07 -2.80 -8.00
N GLU A 302 3.15 -3.56 -8.17
CA GLU A 302 3.99 -4.06 -7.07
C GLU A 302 4.66 -2.91 -6.32
N GLU A 303 5.22 -1.92 -7.03
CA GLU A 303 5.80 -0.73 -6.39
C GLU A 303 4.76 0.06 -5.60
N ARG A 304 3.55 0.28 -6.18
CA ARG A 304 2.43 0.96 -5.50
C ARG A 304 1.98 0.20 -4.26
N TYR A 305 1.84 -1.11 -4.38
CA TYR A 305 1.44 -1.98 -3.26
C TYR A 305 2.47 -1.96 -2.12
N ASN A 306 3.77 -2.05 -2.45
CA ASN A 306 4.86 -1.99 -1.48
C ASN A 306 4.99 -0.61 -0.82
N ASP A 307 4.59 0.46 -1.53
CA ASP A 307 4.50 1.83 -1.02
C ASP A 307 3.23 2.09 -0.16
N GLY A 308 2.43 1.05 0.08
CA GLY A 308 1.20 1.12 0.89
C GLY A 308 -0.03 1.64 0.15
N GLN A 309 0.04 1.81 -1.18
CA GLN A 309 -1.12 2.21 -1.98
C GLN A 309 -2.07 1.03 -2.19
N THR A 310 -3.35 1.34 -2.29
CA THR A 310 -4.40 0.36 -2.59
C THR A 310 -4.41 0.02 -4.08
N ILE A 311 -4.31 -1.26 -4.42
CA ILE A 311 -4.57 -1.77 -5.76
C ILE A 311 -6.03 -2.21 -5.82
N ARG A 312 -6.78 -1.81 -6.85
CA ARG A 312 -8.20 -2.16 -7.01
C ARG A 312 -8.38 -3.17 -8.12
N VAL A 313 -9.16 -4.22 -7.84
CA VAL A 313 -9.57 -5.24 -8.82
C VAL A 313 -11.08 -5.37 -8.72
N GLY A 314 -11.81 -4.89 -9.70
CA GLY A 314 -13.26 -4.73 -9.57
C GLY A 314 -13.63 -3.90 -8.34
N GLY A 315 -14.50 -4.44 -7.50
CA GLY A 315 -14.86 -3.85 -6.20
C GLY A 315 -13.95 -4.21 -5.04
N LEU A 316 -12.88 -4.98 -5.27
CA LEU A 316 -11.98 -5.45 -4.22
C LEU A 316 -10.77 -4.54 -4.07
N GLU A 317 -10.45 -4.19 -2.84
CA GLU A 317 -9.24 -3.46 -2.47
C GLU A 317 -8.16 -4.44 -2.00
N ILE A 318 -7.00 -4.37 -2.65
CA ILE A 318 -5.83 -5.18 -2.33
C ILE A 318 -4.78 -4.25 -1.70
N THR A 319 -4.52 -4.44 -0.41
CA THR A 319 -3.55 -3.66 0.35
C THR A 319 -2.56 -4.56 1.07
N ARG A 320 -1.36 -4.04 1.32
CA ARG A 320 -0.33 -4.77 2.04
C ARG A 320 -0.75 -5.11 3.49
N GLU A 321 -1.55 -4.25 4.11
CA GLU A 321 -2.11 -4.48 5.44
C GLU A 321 -3.01 -5.71 5.49
N LEU A 322 -3.84 -5.93 4.46
CA LEU A 322 -4.80 -7.04 4.40
C LEU A 322 -4.19 -8.35 3.90
N TYR A 323 -3.20 -8.30 3.01
CA TYR A 323 -2.72 -9.49 2.29
C TYR A 323 -1.23 -9.78 2.49
N GLY A 324 -0.52 -8.96 3.27
CA GLY A 324 0.90 -9.17 3.59
C GLY A 324 1.86 -8.82 2.45
N ASP A 325 3.06 -9.37 2.54
CA ASP A 325 4.12 -9.08 1.58
C ASP A 325 3.91 -9.78 0.23
N VAL A 326 4.40 -9.13 -0.83
CA VAL A 326 4.41 -9.70 -2.19
C VAL A 326 5.21 -10.99 -2.22
N LYS A 327 4.66 -12.00 -2.88
CA LYS A 327 5.32 -13.28 -3.12
C LYS A 327 6.08 -13.26 -4.44
N ALA A 328 7.30 -13.73 -4.43
CA ALA A 328 8.07 -13.89 -5.65
C ALA A 328 7.44 -14.95 -6.55
N VAL A 329 7.32 -14.66 -7.83
CA VAL A 329 6.88 -15.64 -8.82
C VAL A 329 7.98 -16.68 -9.01
N PRO A 330 7.73 -17.98 -8.74
CA PRO A 330 8.73 -19.01 -8.93
C PRO A 330 9.23 -19.08 -10.37
N ALA A 331 10.51 -19.36 -10.57
CA ALA A 331 11.11 -19.41 -11.91
C ALA A 331 10.44 -20.47 -12.82
N ASP A 332 10.03 -21.61 -12.25
CA ASP A 332 9.30 -22.68 -12.94
C ASP A 332 7.79 -22.40 -13.06
N GLY A 333 7.32 -21.30 -12.51
CA GLY A 333 5.91 -20.91 -12.48
C GLY A 333 5.04 -21.76 -11.55
N LYS A 334 5.61 -22.63 -10.71
CA LYS A 334 4.84 -23.49 -9.83
C LYS A 334 4.53 -22.81 -8.51
N LEU A 335 3.26 -22.43 -8.30
CA LEU A 335 2.80 -21.82 -7.07
C LEU A 335 2.80 -22.84 -5.93
N THR A 336 3.54 -22.54 -4.86
CA THR A 336 3.72 -23.41 -3.69
C THR A 336 3.04 -22.87 -2.43
N GLU A 337 2.50 -21.67 -2.47
CA GLU A 337 1.79 -21.02 -1.36
C GLU A 337 0.74 -20.02 -1.88
N GLY A 338 -0.13 -19.54 -0.99
CA GLY A 338 -1.00 -18.41 -1.23
C GLY A 338 -0.25 -17.08 -1.09
N GLY A 339 -0.95 -15.98 -1.33
CA GLY A 339 -0.44 -14.62 -1.19
C GLY A 339 -0.66 -13.78 -2.43
N VAL A 340 0.02 -12.65 -2.51
CA VAL A 340 -0.09 -11.67 -3.60
C VAL A 340 1.07 -11.83 -4.57
N TYR A 341 0.74 -12.02 -5.84
CA TYR A 341 1.68 -12.17 -6.95
C TYR A 341 1.42 -11.10 -8.01
N PHE A 342 2.42 -10.28 -8.31
CA PHE A 342 2.40 -9.37 -9.45
C PHE A 342 3.19 -9.96 -10.61
N ILE A 343 2.54 -10.06 -11.76
CA ILE A 343 3.11 -10.69 -12.95
C ILE A 343 3.58 -9.61 -13.93
N SER A 344 4.87 -9.64 -14.26
CA SER A 344 5.50 -8.63 -15.14
C SER A 344 5.61 -9.06 -16.60
N GLU A 345 5.25 -10.30 -16.94
CA GLU A 345 5.41 -10.89 -18.26
C GLU A 345 4.07 -11.36 -18.83
N SER A 346 3.67 -10.82 -19.98
CA SER A 346 2.47 -11.30 -20.70
C SER A 346 2.64 -12.76 -21.14
N GLY A 347 1.56 -13.54 -21.04
CA GLY A 347 1.57 -14.97 -21.35
C GLY A 347 2.29 -15.85 -20.33
N LYS A 348 2.73 -15.31 -19.18
CA LYS A 348 3.38 -16.05 -18.12
C LYS A 348 2.54 -17.26 -17.70
N ARG A 349 3.17 -18.42 -17.67
CA ARG A 349 2.53 -19.66 -17.26
C ARG A 349 2.77 -19.92 -15.77
N LEU A 350 1.69 -20.03 -15.02
CA LEU A 350 1.66 -20.43 -13.62
C LEU A 350 0.97 -21.79 -13.49
N THR A 351 1.38 -22.60 -12.52
CA THR A 351 0.75 -23.89 -12.23
C THR A 351 0.41 -23.97 -10.76
N TYR A 352 -0.85 -24.25 -10.45
CA TYR A 352 -1.30 -24.51 -9.08
C TYR A 352 -1.46 -26.01 -8.84
N SER A 353 -0.81 -26.52 -7.79
CA SER A 353 -0.80 -27.96 -7.47
C SER A 353 -0.82 -28.27 -5.97
N LEU A 354 -1.22 -27.32 -5.10
CA LEU A 354 -1.19 -27.49 -3.63
C LEU A 354 -2.24 -28.46 -3.07
N GLY A 355 -3.31 -28.74 -3.83
CA GLY A 355 -4.37 -29.65 -3.40
C GLY A 355 -5.09 -29.19 -2.13
N ILE A 356 -5.42 -30.15 -1.26
CA ILE A 356 -6.24 -29.92 -0.05
C ILE A 356 -5.58 -29.08 1.05
N SER A 357 -4.26 -28.88 1.00
CA SER A 357 -3.59 -27.95 1.94
C SER A 357 -4.15 -26.53 1.85
N GLY A 358 -4.61 -26.16 0.65
CA GLY A 358 -5.31 -24.93 0.43
C GLY A 358 -4.44 -23.68 0.62
N VAL A 359 -5.08 -22.56 0.51
CA VAL A 359 -4.51 -21.22 0.76
C VAL A 359 -5.50 -20.38 1.54
N GLU A 360 -5.02 -19.41 2.30
CA GLU A 360 -5.91 -18.40 2.86
C GLU A 360 -6.42 -17.49 1.74
N SER A 361 -5.50 -16.89 1.02
CA SER A 361 -5.79 -16.04 -0.13
C SER A 361 -4.83 -16.33 -1.28
N LEU A 362 -5.32 -16.15 -2.51
CA LEU A 362 -4.50 -16.17 -3.72
C LEU A 362 -4.88 -14.99 -4.61
N VAL A 363 -3.95 -14.07 -4.78
CA VAL A 363 -4.11 -12.85 -5.57
C VAL A 363 -3.08 -12.86 -6.68
N ILE A 364 -3.53 -12.85 -7.95
CA ILE A 364 -2.67 -12.85 -9.13
C ILE A 364 -3.07 -11.67 -10.00
N LEU A 365 -2.20 -10.69 -10.11
CA LEU A 365 -2.44 -9.42 -10.79
C LEU A 365 -1.36 -9.10 -11.80
N PRO A 366 -1.68 -8.37 -12.88
CA PRO A 366 -0.67 -7.80 -13.77
C PRO A 366 0.13 -6.73 -13.02
N ASN A 367 1.44 -6.68 -13.25
CA ASN A 367 2.29 -5.67 -12.64
C ASN A 367 2.18 -4.30 -13.34
N THR A 368 1.75 -4.29 -14.60
CA THR A 368 1.41 -3.09 -15.38
C THR A 368 0.17 -3.36 -16.25
N GLU A 369 -0.47 -2.32 -16.76
CA GLU A 369 -1.66 -2.44 -17.62
C GLU A 369 -1.38 -3.21 -18.93
N GLU A 370 -0.13 -3.24 -19.38
CA GLU A 370 0.29 -3.92 -20.60
C GLU A 370 0.37 -5.44 -20.45
N VAL A 371 0.46 -5.93 -19.23
CA VAL A 371 0.57 -7.38 -18.95
C VAL A 371 -0.79 -8.06 -19.11
N SER A 372 -0.86 -9.00 -20.02
CA SER A 372 -2.08 -9.72 -20.38
C SER A 372 -1.85 -11.22 -20.54
N ASP A 373 -2.93 -11.98 -20.65
CA ASP A 373 -2.94 -13.43 -20.93
C ASP A 373 -2.09 -14.25 -19.94
N ILE A 374 -2.11 -13.90 -18.65
CA ILE A 374 -1.46 -14.70 -17.61
C ILE A 374 -2.13 -16.07 -17.55
N LYS A 375 -1.40 -17.14 -17.75
CA LYS A 375 -1.95 -18.51 -17.81
C LYS A 375 -1.86 -19.21 -16.47
N LEU A 376 -2.99 -19.44 -15.80
CA LEU A 376 -3.05 -20.23 -14.58
C LEU A 376 -3.57 -21.66 -14.89
N ILE A 377 -2.67 -22.63 -14.86
CA ILE A 377 -2.99 -24.05 -15.05
C ILE A 377 -3.34 -24.65 -13.68
N ILE A 378 -4.58 -25.11 -13.53
CA ILE A 378 -5.07 -25.68 -12.29
C ILE A 378 -5.03 -27.21 -12.40
N THR A 379 -4.05 -27.82 -11.75
CA THR A 379 -3.83 -29.28 -11.75
C THR A 379 -4.35 -29.98 -10.49
N SER A 380 -4.67 -29.20 -9.46
CA SER A 380 -5.36 -29.66 -8.25
C SER A 380 -6.35 -28.58 -7.80
N GLN A 381 -7.41 -28.96 -7.09
CA GLN A 381 -8.40 -28.00 -6.60
C GLN A 381 -7.74 -26.91 -5.73
N ILE A 382 -8.12 -25.66 -5.95
CA ILE A 382 -7.73 -24.52 -5.12
C ILE A 382 -8.72 -24.43 -3.95
N TYR A 383 -8.30 -24.93 -2.79
CA TYR A 383 -9.03 -24.72 -1.54
C TYR A 383 -8.63 -23.36 -0.96
N PHE A 384 -9.58 -22.54 -0.58
CA PHE A 384 -9.32 -21.20 -0.05
C PHE A 384 -10.33 -20.82 1.03
N THR A 385 -9.88 -19.98 1.98
CA THR A 385 -10.68 -19.62 3.16
C THR A 385 -11.00 -18.13 3.24
N ASN A 386 -10.32 -17.26 2.48
CA ASN A 386 -10.54 -15.81 2.52
C ASN A 386 -10.77 -15.23 1.12
N THR A 387 -9.72 -14.99 0.33
CA THR A 387 -9.85 -14.24 -0.92
C THR A 387 -9.21 -14.94 -2.11
N LEU A 388 -9.92 -14.93 -3.24
CA LEU A 388 -9.34 -15.15 -4.57
C LEU A 388 -9.53 -13.89 -5.41
N ALA A 389 -8.43 -13.35 -5.98
CA ALA A 389 -8.50 -12.21 -6.86
C ALA A 389 -7.58 -12.42 -8.08
N PHE A 390 -8.16 -12.45 -9.26
CA PHE A 390 -7.42 -12.64 -10.51
C PHE A 390 -7.77 -11.54 -11.48
N GLN A 391 -6.75 -10.93 -12.09
CA GLN A 391 -6.91 -9.95 -13.16
C GLN A 391 -6.03 -10.31 -14.35
N ASN A 392 -6.57 -10.21 -15.55
CA ASN A 392 -5.91 -10.59 -16.82
C ASN A 392 -5.45 -12.06 -16.84
N VAL A 393 -6.14 -12.93 -16.10
CA VAL A 393 -5.77 -14.34 -15.93
C VAL A 393 -6.63 -15.25 -16.80
N ASN A 394 -5.96 -16.10 -17.55
CA ASN A 394 -6.55 -17.18 -18.32
C ASN A 394 -6.52 -18.45 -17.45
N LEU A 395 -7.67 -18.79 -16.87
CA LEU A 395 -7.85 -19.97 -16.02
C LEU A 395 -8.03 -21.22 -16.89
N ASN A 396 -7.09 -22.14 -16.79
CA ASN A 396 -7.12 -23.40 -17.54
C ASN A 396 -7.30 -24.56 -16.55
N ASN A 397 -8.52 -25.07 -16.44
CA ASN A 397 -8.80 -26.23 -15.63
C ASN A 397 -8.31 -27.51 -16.34
N SER A 398 -7.50 -28.30 -15.66
CA SER A 398 -7.08 -29.64 -16.10
C SER A 398 -7.58 -30.77 -15.19
N ILE A 399 -8.50 -30.47 -14.28
CA ILE A 399 -9.06 -31.46 -13.34
C ILE A 399 -10.38 -31.97 -13.91
N GLU A 400 -10.43 -33.26 -14.22
CA GLU A 400 -11.63 -33.90 -14.75
C GLU A 400 -12.68 -34.13 -13.65
N ASN A 401 -13.95 -33.94 -13.98
CA ASN A 401 -15.11 -34.22 -13.13
C ASN A 401 -15.15 -33.56 -11.75
N GLN A 402 -14.39 -32.47 -11.56
CA GLN A 402 -14.35 -31.70 -10.31
C GLN A 402 -14.39 -30.20 -10.57
N TYR A 403 -14.81 -29.43 -9.56
CA TYR A 403 -14.71 -27.98 -9.58
C TYR A 403 -13.28 -27.55 -9.25
N PRO A 404 -12.63 -26.68 -10.04
CA PRO A 404 -11.27 -26.23 -9.75
C PRO A 404 -11.15 -25.37 -8.49
N LEU A 405 -12.20 -24.62 -8.13
CA LEU A 405 -12.21 -23.75 -6.95
C LEU A 405 -13.10 -24.35 -5.86
N ARG A 406 -12.60 -24.40 -4.63
CA ARG A 406 -13.31 -24.95 -3.48
C ARG A 406 -13.23 -23.98 -2.29
N ALA A 407 -14.35 -23.36 -1.99
CA ALA A 407 -14.49 -22.45 -0.87
C ALA A 407 -14.64 -23.21 0.44
N LYS A 408 -13.94 -22.82 1.50
CA LYS A 408 -13.94 -23.47 2.79
C LYS A 408 -14.29 -22.50 3.92
N GLY A 409 -15.36 -22.76 4.63
CA GLY A 409 -15.87 -21.90 5.69
C GLY A 409 -16.58 -20.66 5.17
N THR A 410 -16.57 -19.57 5.92
CA THR A 410 -17.05 -18.27 5.46
C THR A 410 -15.96 -17.58 4.67
N VAL A 411 -16.07 -17.63 3.36
CA VAL A 411 -15.12 -17.01 2.44
C VAL A 411 -15.46 -15.54 2.21
N GLY A 412 -14.47 -14.69 2.27
CA GLY A 412 -14.66 -13.25 2.12
C GLY A 412 -15.05 -12.84 0.71
N LYS A 413 -14.13 -12.93 -0.23
CA LYS A 413 -14.33 -12.36 -1.57
C LYS A 413 -13.68 -13.18 -2.68
N ILE A 414 -14.38 -13.24 -3.81
CA ILE A 414 -13.82 -13.74 -5.08
C ILE A 414 -14.02 -12.66 -6.12
N THR A 415 -12.95 -12.27 -6.78
CA THR A 415 -12.99 -11.29 -7.88
C THR A 415 -12.21 -11.81 -9.08
N LEU A 416 -12.90 -11.92 -10.21
CA LEU A 416 -12.33 -12.27 -11.52
C LEU A 416 -12.59 -11.10 -12.45
N ASP A 417 -11.55 -10.37 -12.83
CA ASP A 417 -11.64 -9.21 -13.69
C ASP A 417 -10.78 -9.39 -14.96
N ASN A 418 -11.39 -9.20 -16.11
CA ASN A 418 -10.75 -9.43 -17.40
C ASN A 418 -10.07 -10.81 -17.50
N CYS A 419 -10.77 -11.84 -17.04
CA CYS A 419 -10.30 -13.22 -17.03
C CYS A 419 -10.91 -14.04 -18.17
N LYS A 420 -10.20 -15.09 -18.59
CA LYS A 420 -10.73 -16.13 -19.47
C LYS A 420 -10.86 -17.44 -18.69
N VAL A 421 -12.02 -18.08 -18.80
CA VAL A 421 -12.26 -19.38 -18.18
C VAL A 421 -12.38 -20.42 -19.27
N ASN A 422 -11.36 -21.29 -19.37
CA ASN A 422 -11.30 -22.35 -20.35
C ASN A 422 -11.46 -23.73 -19.70
N ASN A 423 -11.88 -24.71 -20.47
CA ASN A 423 -12.04 -26.09 -20.05
C ASN A 423 -13.00 -26.26 -18.84
N LEU A 424 -13.99 -25.39 -18.72
CA LEU A 424 -14.99 -25.49 -17.65
C LEU A 424 -15.77 -26.80 -17.75
N SER A 425 -15.95 -27.32 -18.94
CA SER A 425 -16.68 -28.54 -19.28
C SER A 425 -15.95 -29.85 -18.89
N ILE A 426 -14.63 -29.83 -18.76
CA ILE A 426 -13.86 -30.98 -18.26
C ILE A 426 -14.22 -31.26 -16.78
N GLY A 427 -14.45 -30.18 -16.03
CA GLY A 427 -14.96 -30.24 -14.66
C GLY A 427 -16.49 -30.29 -14.61
N LYS A 428 -17.04 -29.90 -13.46
CA LYS A 428 -18.48 -29.74 -13.22
C LYS A 428 -18.93 -28.30 -13.16
N GLY A 429 -18.02 -27.37 -13.40
CA GLY A 429 -18.19 -25.93 -13.26
C GLY A 429 -16.94 -25.28 -12.68
N LEU A 430 -17.07 -24.05 -12.15
CA LEU A 430 -15.92 -23.30 -11.64
C LEU A 430 -15.73 -23.48 -10.13
N MET A 431 -16.78 -23.32 -9.33
CA MET A 431 -16.66 -23.27 -7.88
C MET A 431 -17.76 -24.07 -7.15
N ILE A 432 -17.35 -24.70 -6.03
CA ILE A 432 -18.21 -25.39 -5.08
C ILE A 432 -17.75 -25.11 -3.63
N PRO A 433 -18.64 -25.12 -2.62
CA PRO A 433 -18.21 -25.13 -1.22
C PRO A 433 -17.53 -26.45 -0.84
N ASP A 434 -16.70 -26.45 0.18
CA ASP A 434 -16.15 -27.68 0.77
C ASP A 434 -17.22 -28.40 1.57
N VAL A 435 -17.95 -27.68 2.41
CA VAL A 435 -19.10 -28.18 3.17
C VAL A 435 -20.34 -27.39 2.83
N ALA A 436 -21.21 -27.93 2.01
CA ALA A 436 -22.38 -27.23 1.47
C ALA A 436 -23.38 -26.70 2.52
N SER A 437 -23.40 -27.26 3.72
CA SER A 437 -24.33 -26.85 4.78
C SER A 437 -23.85 -25.66 5.60
N THR A 438 -22.56 -25.38 5.62
CA THR A 438 -21.93 -24.38 6.50
C THR A 438 -21.15 -23.32 5.77
N ASP A 439 -20.64 -23.63 4.58
CA ASP A 439 -19.78 -22.72 3.86
C ASP A 439 -20.59 -21.62 3.17
N HIS A 440 -20.13 -20.40 3.30
CA HIS A 440 -20.80 -19.18 2.88
C HIS A 440 -19.83 -18.26 2.15
N LEU A 441 -20.30 -17.54 1.14
CA LEU A 441 -19.52 -16.57 0.38
C LEU A 441 -20.09 -15.15 0.60
N VAL A 442 -19.23 -14.23 1.06
CA VAL A 442 -19.61 -12.82 1.23
C VAL A 442 -19.82 -12.14 -0.12
N SER A 443 -18.87 -12.31 -1.06
CA SER A 443 -19.07 -11.79 -2.42
C SER A 443 -18.39 -12.61 -3.49
N PHE A 444 -19.07 -12.75 -4.62
CA PHE A 444 -18.54 -13.22 -5.89
C PHE A 444 -18.70 -12.12 -6.93
N GLU A 445 -17.60 -11.73 -7.55
CA GLU A 445 -17.58 -10.74 -8.60
C GLU A 445 -16.84 -11.30 -9.82
N MET A 446 -17.48 -11.28 -10.98
CA MET A 446 -16.86 -11.58 -12.26
C MET A 446 -17.21 -10.48 -13.25
N ARG A 447 -16.19 -9.80 -13.75
CA ARG A 447 -16.34 -8.67 -14.65
C ARG A 447 -15.44 -8.80 -15.88
N ASN A 448 -15.86 -8.19 -16.98
CA ASN A 448 -15.05 -8.05 -18.19
C ASN A 448 -14.45 -9.37 -18.69
N SER A 449 -15.07 -10.50 -18.37
CA SER A 449 -14.48 -11.82 -18.52
C SER A 449 -15.14 -12.63 -19.63
N GLU A 450 -14.42 -13.64 -20.10
CA GLU A 450 -14.87 -14.54 -21.15
C GLU A 450 -14.95 -15.98 -20.63
N ILE A 451 -16.07 -16.64 -20.88
CA ILE A 451 -16.26 -18.05 -20.57
C ILE A 451 -16.55 -18.79 -21.86
N LYS A 452 -15.58 -19.57 -22.30
CA LYS A 452 -15.70 -20.43 -23.47
C LYS A 452 -16.08 -21.85 -23.04
N ILE A 453 -17.20 -22.32 -23.53
CA ILE A 453 -17.68 -23.69 -23.31
C ILE A 453 -17.41 -24.49 -24.58
N GLU A 454 -16.56 -25.51 -24.50
CA GLU A 454 -16.10 -26.27 -25.67
C GLU A 454 -16.81 -27.61 -25.80
N GLN A 455 -17.32 -28.16 -24.70
CA GLN A 455 -18.02 -29.44 -24.70
C GLN A 455 -19.40 -29.31 -24.08
N SER A 456 -20.34 -30.05 -24.62
CA SER A 456 -21.64 -30.21 -23.98
C SER A 456 -21.57 -31.18 -22.79
N GLY A 457 -22.26 -30.83 -21.71
CA GLY A 457 -22.29 -31.67 -20.53
C GLY A 457 -23.31 -31.19 -19.49
N ALA A 458 -23.68 -32.04 -18.56
CA ALA A 458 -24.63 -31.67 -17.54
C ALA A 458 -23.93 -30.85 -16.43
N GLY A 459 -24.47 -29.69 -16.10
CA GLY A 459 -24.21 -29.01 -14.85
C GLY A 459 -22.98 -28.09 -14.83
N MET A 460 -22.69 -27.36 -15.89
CA MET A 460 -21.65 -26.32 -15.87
C MET A 460 -22.12 -25.10 -15.10
N ASN A 461 -21.60 -24.93 -13.89
CA ASN A 461 -22.01 -23.83 -13.01
C ASN A 461 -20.80 -22.97 -12.66
N ILE A 462 -20.95 -21.64 -12.67
CA ILE A 462 -19.94 -20.77 -12.09
C ILE A 462 -19.90 -20.98 -10.58
N MET A 463 -21.03 -20.92 -9.90
CA MET A 463 -21.14 -21.21 -8.48
C MET A 463 -22.24 -22.26 -8.22
N PHE A 464 -21.89 -23.30 -7.49
CA PHE A 464 -22.80 -24.40 -7.19
C PHE A 464 -22.96 -24.63 -5.68
N ASN A 465 -24.22 -24.65 -5.24
CA ASN A 465 -24.67 -25.13 -3.92
C ASN A 465 -24.07 -24.40 -2.70
N MET A 466 -23.94 -23.08 -2.79
CA MET A 466 -23.37 -22.22 -1.73
C MET A 466 -24.23 -20.97 -1.54
N ASP A 467 -24.44 -20.56 -0.29
CA ASP A 467 -25.07 -19.24 -0.01
C ASP A 467 -24.11 -18.10 -0.35
N CYS A 468 -24.64 -16.98 -0.84
CA CYS A 468 -23.86 -15.83 -1.27
C CYS A 468 -24.57 -14.52 -0.89
N ASP A 469 -23.84 -13.58 -0.28
CA ASP A 469 -24.42 -12.28 0.04
C ASP A 469 -24.54 -11.38 -1.19
N LEU A 470 -23.44 -11.23 -1.95
CA LEU A 470 -23.41 -10.44 -3.17
C LEU A 470 -22.86 -11.27 -4.34
N LEU A 471 -23.66 -11.45 -5.38
CA LEU A 471 -23.21 -12.03 -6.64
C LEU A 471 -23.26 -10.97 -7.73
N THR A 472 -22.10 -10.59 -8.25
CA THR A 472 -21.94 -9.65 -9.36
C THR A 472 -21.40 -10.37 -10.58
N PHE A 473 -22.13 -10.30 -11.70
CA PHE A 473 -21.73 -10.88 -12.98
C PHE A 473 -21.99 -9.85 -14.07
N GLU A 474 -20.97 -9.09 -14.47
CA GLU A 474 -21.12 -7.92 -15.33
C GLU A 474 -20.13 -7.88 -16.47
N ASN A 475 -20.60 -7.42 -17.61
CA ASN A 475 -19.78 -7.22 -18.82
C ASN A 475 -19.04 -8.49 -19.27
N ASN A 476 -19.67 -9.66 -19.11
CA ASN A 476 -19.06 -10.94 -19.47
C ASN A 476 -19.62 -11.48 -20.80
N ILE A 477 -18.80 -12.22 -21.52
CA ILE A 477 -19.20 -13.02 -22.66
C ILE A 477 -19.18 -14.49 -22.26
N VAL A 478 -20.30 -15.17 -22.43
CA VAL A 478 -20.43 -16.61 -22.18
C VAL A 478 -20.98 -17.27 -23.43
N TYR A 479 -20.25 -18.20 -23.99
CA TYR A 479 -20.67 -18.84 -25.21
C TYR A 479 -20.23 -20.31 -25.34
N TYR A 480 -21.05 -21.06 -26.05
CA TYR A 480 -20.70 -22.40 -26.52
C TYR A 480 -20.04 -22.30 -27.86
N SER A 481 -18.80 -22.75 -27.98
CA SER A 481 -18.00 -22.63 -29.20
C SER A 481 -18.30 -23.73 -30.22
N GLY A 482 -18.92 -24.84 -29.82
CA GLY A 482 -19.28 -25.94 -30.70
C GLY A 482 -20.51 -25.65 -31.55
N ASP A 483 -20.72 -26.48 -32.55
CA ASP A 483 -21.93 -26.47 -33.38
C ASP A 483 -23.12 -26.97 -32.57
N VAL A 484 -24.22 -26.26 -32.65
CA VAL A 484 -25.49 -26.70 -32.10
C VAL A 484 -26.08 -27.77 -33.00
N PRO A 485 -26.21 -29.05 -32.54
CA PRO A 485 -26.70 -30.12 -33.37
C PRO A 485 -28.13 -29.85 -33.91
N LYS A 486 -28.38 -30.19 -35.13
CA LYS A 486 -29.69 -29.98 -35.81
C LYS A 486 -30.63 -31.20 -35.66
N THR A 487 -30.26 -32.19 -34.86
CA THR A 487 -30.98 -33.48 -34.78
C THR A 487 -31.46 -33.77 -33.34
N GLN A 488 -32.16 -34.87 -33.15
CA GLN A 488 -32.68 -35.33 -31.84
C GLN A 488 -31.57 -35.56 -30.81
N GLU A 489 -30.33 -35.76 -31.21
CA GLU A 489 -29.15 -35.81 -30.34
C GLU A 489 -28.87 -34.49 -29.60
N TYR A 490 -29.45 -33.41 -30.06
CA TYR A 490 -29.40 -32.09 -29.47
C TYR A 490 -29.74 -32.08 -27.96
N ALA A 491 -30.73 -32.84 -27.57
CA ALA A 491 -31.14 -32.92 -26.16
C ALA A 491 -30.05 -33.43 -25.19
N ASN A 492 -29.07 -34.16 -25.72
CA ASN A 492 -27.98 -34.73 -24.95
C ASN A 492 -26.69 -33.89 -25.01
N HIS A 493 -26.67 -32.86 -25.88
CA HIS A 493 -25.47 -32.09 -26.18
C HIS A 493 -25.47 -30.64 -25.66
N MET A 494 -26.47 -30.25 -24.88
CA MET A 494 -26.59 -28.86 -24.43
C MET A 494 -25.75 -28.53 -23.21
N THR A 495 -25.23 -27.33 -23.23
CA THR A 495 -24.56 -26.71 -22.12
C THR A 495 -25.59 -26.34 -21.06
N ASN A 496 -25.70 -27.08 -19.99
CA ASN A 496 -26.55 -26.70 -18.87
C ASN A 496 -25.81 -25.64 -18.00
N PHE A 497 -25.48 -24.51 -18.63
CA PHE A 497 -24.74 -23.45 -17.98
C PHE A 497 -25.62 -22.65 -17.02
N LYS A 498 -25.10 -22.38 -15.84
CA LYS A 498 -25.69 -21.48 -14.85
C LYS A 498 -24.60 -20.60 -14.23
N VAL A 499 -24.91 -19.35 -14.03
CA VAL A 499 -24.09 -18.48 -13.19
C VAL A 499 -24.17 -18.95 -11.74
N PHE A 500 -25.39 -19.34 -11.30
CA PHE A 500 -25.60 -19.89 -9.96
C PHE A 500 -26.58 -21.06 -9.99
N SER A 501 -26.27 -22.12 -9.26
CA SER A 501 -27.14 -23.26 -9.09
C SER A 501 -27.14 -23.77 -7.64
N GLY A 502 -28.17 -23.42 -6.87
CA GLY A 502 -28.34 -23.83 -5.48
C GLY A 502 -29.80 -23.85 -5.08
N GLN A 503 -30.50 -24.98 -5.32
CA GLN A 503 -31.94 -25.09 -5.11
C GLN A 503 -32.39 -24.75 -3.67
N ASN A 504 -31.52 -24.97 -2.68
CA ASN A 504 -31.77 -24.69 -1.26
C ASN A 504 -30.85 -23.57 -0.74
N LYS A 505 -30.35 -22.72 -1.63
CA LYS A 505 -29.35 -21.69 -1.33
C LYS A 505 -29.90 -20.30 -1.62
N ILE A 506 -29.36 -19.32 -0.94
CA ILE A 506 -29.82 -17.93 -0.94
C ILE A 506 -28.77 -17.04 -1.56
N ILE A 507 -29.22 -16.08 -2.37
CA ILE A 507 -28.44 -14.92 -2.81
C ILE A 507 -29.11 -13.68 -2.22
N LYS A 508 -28.42 -12.88 -1.39
CA LYS A 508 -29.03 -11.66 -0.82
C LYS A 508 -29.14 -10.55 -1.86
N GLU A 509 -28.09 -10.35 -2.67
CA GLU A 509 -28.07 -9.37 -3.77
C GLU A 509 -27.46 -10.00 -5.02
N LEU A 510 -28.16 -9.85 -6.15
CA LEU A 510 -27.74 -10.30 -7.47
C LEU A 510 -27.63 -9.11 -8.41
N ILE A 511 -26.47 -8.93 -9.03
CA ILE A 511 -26.21 -7.93 -10.06
C ILE A 511 -25.75 -8.65 -11.33
N MET A 512 -26.53 -8.59 -12.39
CA MET A 512 -26.18 -9.15 -13.70
C MET A 512 -26.46 -8.12 -14.80
N ASN A 513 -25.45 -7.42 -15.22
CA ASN A 513 -25.58 -6.34 -16.19
C ASN A 513 -24.64 -6.49 -17.38
N SER A 514 -25.12 -6.07 -18.54
CA SER A 514 -24.29 -5.94 -19.77
C SER A 514 -23.57 -7.25 -20.16
N ASN A 515 -24.18 -8.41 -19.91
CA ASN A 515 -23.59 -9.68 -20.32
C ASN A 515 -24.11 -10.12 -21.67
N THR A 516 -23.29 -10.88 -22.41
CA THR A 516 -23.65 -11.54 -23.67
C THR A 516 -23.61 -13.05 -23.48
N PHE A 517 -24.75 -13.72 -23.63
CA PHE A 517 -24.89 -15.16 -23.54
C PHE A 517 -25.26 -15.75 -24.90
N VAL A 518 -24.46 -16.69 -25.39
CA VAL A 518 -24.67 -17.30 -26.73
C VAL A 518 -24.64 -18.81 -26.64
N ASP A 519 -25.72 -19.46 -27.00
CA ASP A 519 -25.89 -20.91 -27.02
C ASP A 519 -25.57 -21.64 -25.70
N VAL A 520 -25.96 -21.03 -24.59
CA VAL A 520 -25.64 -21.53 -23.22
C VAL A 520 -26.82 -22.15 -22.49
N GLU A 521 -27.97 -22.31 -23.17
CA GLU A 521 -29.18 -22.81 -22.53
C GLU A 521 -29.10 -24.29 -22.17
N SER A 522 -29.82 -24.66 -21.13
CA SER A 522 -30.04 -26.03 -20.68
C SER A 522 -31.27 -26.65 -21.33
N THR A 523 -31.14 -27.87 -21.79
CA THR A 523 -32.27 -28.70 -22.24
C THR A 523 -32.86 -29.58 -21.12
N GLY A 524 -32.93 -29.08 -19.89
CA GLY A 524 -33.49 -29.85 -18.77
C GLY A 524 -34.84 -30.50 -19.11
N THR A 525 -35.07 -31.71 -18.61
CA THR A 525 -36.31 -32.46 -18.81
C THR A 525 -37.53 -31.85 -18.11
N SER A 526 -37.34 -30.84 -17.29
CA SER A 526 -38.36 -30.21 -16.43
C SER A 526 -38.99 -28.95 -17.00
N GLY A 527 -38.71 -28.58 -18.26
CA GLY A 527 -39.39 -27.46 -18.92
C GLY A 527 -39.00 -26.06 -18.45
N VAL A 528 -38.11 -25.94 -17.47
CA VAL A 528 -37.66 -24.65 -16.94
C VAL A 528 -36.15 -24.65 -16.81
N THR A 529 -35.52 -23.74 -17.54
CA THR A 529 -34.07 -23.53 -17.58
C THR A 529 -33.78 -22.10 -17.16
N GLY A 530 -32.62 -21.85 -16.59
CA GLY A 530 -32.25 -20.48 -16.18
C GLY A 530 -30.77 -20.30 -15.92
N LEU A 531 -30.32 -19.06 -16.00
CA LEU A 531 -28.95 -18.67 -15.66
C LEU A 531 -28.71 -18.71 -14.14
N VAL A 532 -29.75 -18.47 -13.35
CA VAL A 532 -29.69 -18.47 -11.89
C VAL A 532 -30.80 -19.32 -11.32
N TRP A 533 -30.44 -20.27 -10.46
CA TRP A 533 -31.39 -21.08 -9.71
C TRP A 533 -31.02 -21.07 -8.22
N ALA A 534 -31.79 -20.33 -7.45
CA ALA A 534 -31.67 -20.21 -6.01
C ALA A 534 -33.00 -20.56 -5.31
N SER A 535 -32.96 -20.80 -4.00
CA SER A 535 -34.14 -20.88 -3.15
C SER A 535 -34.78 -19.52 -2.98
N SER A 536 -33.94 -18.51 -2.77
CA SER A 536 -34.35 -17.11 -2.63
C SER A 536 -33.29 -16.19 -3.18
N ILE A 537 -33.72 -15.13 -3.86
CA ILE A 537 -32.89 -14.03 -4.30
C ILE A 537 -33.53 -12.76 -3.75
N GLY A 538 -32.79 -12.00 -2.95
CA GLY A 538 -33.23 -10.73 -2.39
C GLY A 538 -33.26 -9.62 -3.45
N LYS A 539 -32.38 -8.63 -3.33
CA LYS A 539 -32.28 -7.56 -4.33
C LYS A 539 -31.73 -8.08 -5.65
N VAL A 540 -32.34 -7.69 -6.77
CA VAL A 540 -31.93 -8.09 -8.13
C VAL A 540 -31.75 -6.87 -9.01
N THR A 541 -30.60 -6.80 -9.67
CA THR A 541 -30.32 -5.88 -10.80
C THR A 541 -29.99 -6.72 -12.02
N PHE A 542 -30.82 -6.64 -13.06
CA PHE A 542 -30.63 -7.43 -14.28
C PHE A 542 -30.90 -6.56 -15.51
N ASN A 543 -29.86 -5.93 -16.04
CA ASN A 543 -30.00 -4.88 -17.05
C ASN A 543 -29.06 -5.07 -18.23
N LYS A 544 -29.46 -4.61 -19.40
CA LYS A 544 -28.62 -4.51 -20.63
C LYS A 544 -27.99 -5.82 -21.07
N ASN A 545 -28.55 -6.97 -20.70
CA ASN A 545 -28.01 -8.25 -21.14
C ASN A 545 -28.52 -8.60 -22.55
N LEU A 546 -27.67 -9.31 -23.31
CA LEU A 546 -28.00 -9.97 -24.56
C LEU A 546 -27.99 -11.48 -24.34
N TYR A 547 -29.06 -12.13 -24.75
CA TYR A 547 -29.22 -13.57 -24.65
C TYR A 547 -29.64 -14.14 -26.01
N TRP A 548 -28.83 -14.98 -26.62
CA TRP A 548 -29.07 -15.50 -27.97
C TRP A 548 -28.88 -17.01 -28.03
N GLN A 549 -29.87 -17.69 -28.64
CA GLN A 549 -29.86 -19.12 -28.81
C GLN A 549 -30.16 -19.51 -30.28
N SER A 550 -29.31 -20.35 -30.87
CA SER A 550 -29.38 -20.75 -32.28
C SER A 550 -30.29 -21.92 -32.56
N TYR A 551 -31.25 -22.23 -31.67
CA TYR A 551 -32.12 -23.39 -31.87
C TYR A 551 -32.82 -23.43 -33.22
N PRO A 552 -32.68 -24.53 -33.98
CA PRO A 552 -33.52 -24.74 -35.16
C PRO A 552 -34.95 -25.06 -34.72
N ALA A 553 -35.87 -24.28 -35.22
CA ALA A 553 -37.29 -24.27 -34.87
C ALA A 553 -38.05 -25.62 -35.03
N THR A 554 -37.45 -26.63 -35.62
CA THR A 554 -38.20 -27.80 -36.15
C THR A 554 -37.87 -29.12 -35.47
N GLN A 555 -37.00 -29.17 -34.46
CA GLN A 555 -36.43 -30.47 -34.06
C GLN A 555 -36.54 -30.86 -32.57
N PHE A 556 -37.33 -30.19 -31.76
CA PHE A 556 -37.62 -30.64 -30.39
C PHE A 556 -38.75 -31.67 -30.40
N ILE A 557 -38.39 -32.91 -30.55
CA ILE A 557 -39.30 -34.03 -30.29
C ILE A 557 -38.96 -34.63 -28.92
N LYS A 558 -39.29 -33.89 -27.86
CA LYS A 558 -39.53 -34.53 -26.55
C LYS A 558 -41.03 -34.50 -26.26
N PRO A 559 -41.54 -35.42 -25.41
CA PRO A 559 -43.00 -35.53 -25.14
C PRO A 559 -43.61 -34.26 -24.54
N ALA A 560 -42.81 -33.34 -24.03
CA ALA A 560 -43.25 -32.01 -23.62
C ALA A 560 -42.23 -30.98 -24.14
N PRO A 561 -42.61 -30.13 -25.12
CA PRO A 561 -41.78 -29.05 -25.58
C PRO A 561 -41.47 -28.09 -24.42
N ILE A 562 -40.22 -27.64 -24.31
CA ILE A 562 -39.84 -26.53 -23.44
C ILE A 562 -40.57 -25.30 -23.99
N THR A 563 -41.58 -24.86 -23.30
CA THR A 563 -42.42 -23.74 -23.79
C THR A 563 -42.01 -22.41 -23.20
N THR A 564 -41.10 -22.43 -22.19
CA THR A 564 -40.71 -21.23 -21.44
C THR A 564 -39.29 -21.33 -20.97
N THR A 565 -38.45 -20.36 -21.31
CA THR A 565 -37.14 -20.14 -20.69
C THR A 565 -37.30 -19.09 -19.59
N VAL A 566 -36.91 -19.45 -18.37
CA VAL A 566 -36.87 -18.54 -17.23
C VAL A 566 -35.44 -18.31 -16.82
N LEU A 567 -34.94 -17.08 -16.92
CA LEU A 567 -33.53 -16.80 -16.67
C LEU A 567 -33.18 -16.78 -15.17
N LEU A 568 -34.11 -16.29 -14.33
CA LEU A 568 -33.94 -16.21 -12.89
C LEU A 568 -35.01 -17.02 -12.16
N ARG A 569 -34.58 -17.93 -11.26
CA ARG A 569 -35.45 -18.69 -10.36
C ARG A 569 -35.10 -18.43 -8.92
N GLY A 570 -36.11 -18.21 -8.06
CA GLY A 570 -35.98 -18.02 -6.63
C GLY A 570 -36.25 -16.60 -6.14
N ILE A 571 -37.00 -15.80 -6.89
CA ILE A 571 -37.43 -14.49 -6.41
C ILE A 571 -38.69 -14.73 -5.53
N PRO A 572 -38.60 -14.56 -4.19
CA PRO A 572 -39.64 -15.10 -3.30
C PRO A 572 -40.87 -14.23 -3.21
N LYS A 573 -40.76 -12.91 -3.32
CA LYS A 573 -41.86 -11.98 -3.17
C LYS A 573 -41.75 -10.76 -4.04
N LYS A 574 -42.89 -10.27 -4.49
CA LYS A 574 -43.03 -9.11 -5.36
C LYS A 574 -42.55 -7.80 -4.69
N GLU A 575 -42.70 -7.74 -3.37
CA GLU A 575 -42.40 -6.56 -2.56
C GLU A 575 -40.92 -6.40 -2.24
N ASP A 576 -40.13 -7.50 -2.22
CA ASP A 576 -38.72 -7.52 -1.88
C ASP A 576 -37.81 -7.21 -3.10
N TYR A 577 -38.44 -6.96 -4.25
CA TYR A 577 -37.72 -6.79 -5.50
C TYR A 577 -37.55 -5.32 -5.86
N VAL A 578 -36.34 -4.83 -5.85
CA VAL A 578 -35.97 -3.50 -6.36
C VAL A 578 -35.26 -3.69 -7.70
N ALA A 579 -36.00 -3.74 -8.78
CA ALA A 579 -35.43 -3.68 -10.12
C ALA A 579 -35.43 -2.24 -10.62
N GLU A 580 -34.29 -1.65 -10.76
CA GLU A 580 -34.12 -0.50 -11.65
C GLU A 580 -34.04 -1.04 -13.06
N GLY A 581 -35.16 -1.00 -13.79
CA GLY A 581 -35.30 -1.68 -15.05
C GLY A 581 -34.76 -0.90 -16.23
N SER A 582 -33.74 -1.42 -16.86
CA SER A 582 -33.49 -1.21 -18.29
C SER A 582 -33.84 -2.47 -19.07
N SER A 583 -34.04 -2.34 -20.38
CA SER A 583 -34.39 -3.44 -21.26
C SER A 583 -33.26 -4.47 -21.34
N ASN A 584 -33.63 -5.73 -21.51
CA ASN A 584 -32.76 -6.81 -21.92
C ASN A 584 -33.27 -7.36 -23.26
N TYR A 585 -32.39 -7.82 -24.12
CA TYR A 585 -32.76 -8.38 -25.40
C TYR A 585 -32.42 -9.86 -25.50
N GLY A 586 -33.32 -10.62 -26.07
CA GLY A 586 -33.15 -12.05 -26.21
C GLY A 586 -33.68 -12.61 -27.50
N TYR A 587 -33.08 -13.70 -27.96
CA TYR A 587 -33.55 -14.50 -29.10
C TYR A 587 -33.43 -15.98 -28.79
N ASN A 588 -34.47 -16.70 -29.09
CA ASN A 588 -34.45 -18.14 -29.10
C ASN A 588 -34.99 -18.65 -30.46
N GLY A 589 -34.18 -19.41 -31.15
CA GLY A 589 -34.52 -19.94 -32.47
C GLY A 589 -35.59 -21.03 -32.48
N ASN A 590 -36.01 -21.49 -31.28
CA ASN A 590 -37.07 -22.51 -31.18
C ASN A 590 -38.44 -21.89 -31.34
N ALA A 591 -39.10 -22.14 -32.48
CA ALA A 591 -40.41 -21.59 -32.81
C ALA A 591 -41.56 -22.14 -31.91
N THR A 592 -41.32 -23.18 -31.14
CA THR A 592 -42.30 -23.72 -30.17
C THR A 592 -42.20 -23.02 -28.79
N MET A 593 -41.12 -22.26 -28.53
CA MET A 593 -41.01 -21.43 -27.33
C MET A 593 -41.93 -20.21 -27.47
N LYS A 594 -42.98 -20.23 -26.72
CA LYS A 594 -43.99 -19.17 -26.74
C LYS A 594 -43.64 -17.97 -25.86
N THR A 595 -42.75 -18.15 -24.91
CA THR A 595 -42.41 -17.09 -23.96
C THR A 595 -40.95 -17.18 -23.48
N PHE A 596 -40.30 -16.03 -23.50
CA PHE A 596 -38.99 -15.80 -22.91
C PHE A 596 -39.21 -14.99 -21.63
N GLN A 597 -39.15 -15.62 -20.48
CA GLN A 597 -39.45 -14.97 -19.22
C GLN A 597 -38.18 -14.70 -18.45
N LEU A 598 -38.06 -13.53 -17.83
CA LEU A 598 -36.98 -13.20 -16.95
C LEU A 598 -37.06 -13.96 -15.62
N CYS A 599 -38.29 -14.07 -15.08
CA CYS A 599 -38.58 -14.87 -13.91
C CYS A 599 -39.98 -15.51 -14.02
N PHE A 600 -40.38 -16.39 -13.11
CA PHE A 600 -41.69 -17.01 -13.09
C PHE A 600 -42.81 -15.94 -13.05
N GLY A 601 -43.87 -16.15 -13.84
CA GLY A 601 -44.91 -15.16 -14.08
C GLY A 601 -45.63 -14.61 -12.83
N SER A 602 -45.85 -15.45 -11.80
CA SER A 602 -46.45 -15.03 -10.53
C SER A 602 -45.50 -14.30 -9.59
N GLU A 603 -44.22 -14.47 -9.81
CA GLU A 603 -43.13 -13.91 -8.99
C GLU A 603 -42.53 -12.64 -9.61
N ARG A 604 -42.95 -12.31 -10.85
CA ARG A 604 -42.41 -11.16 -11.57
C ARG A 604 -42.91 -9.83 -10.99
N PRO A 605 -42.02 -8.95 -10.52
CA PRO A 605 -42.41 -7.58 -10.15
C PRO A 605 -42.94 -6.80 -11.36
N ALA A 606 -43.92 -5.91 -11.12
CA ALA A 606 -44.52 -5.09 -12.17
C ALA A 606 -43.51 -4.14 -12.86
N THR A 607 -42.44 -3.82 -12.13
CA THR A 607 -41.33 -2.96 -12.62
C THR A 607 -40.31 -3.67 -13.48
N MET A 608 -40.32 -5.01 -13.57
CA MET A 608 -39.39 -5.79 -14.36
C MET A 608 -39.87 -5.93 -15.79
N THR A 609 -39.14 -5.35 -16.74
CA THR A 609 -39.44 -5.50 -18.17
C THR A 609 -39.10 -6.92 -18.62
N GLU A 610 -39.96 -7.47 -19.50
CA GLU A 610 -39.68 -8.73 -20.18
C GLU A 610 -38.52 -8.56 -21.15
N LEU A 611 -37.85 -9.68 -21.48
CA LEU A 611 -36.92 -9.69 -22.58
C LEU A 611 -37.62 -9.29 -23.87
N ILE A 612 -37.03 -8.30 -24.57
CA ILE A 612 -37.48 -7.92 -25.92
C ILE A 612 -36.91 -8.91 -26.89
N VAL A 613 -37.76 -9.56 -27.68
CA VAL A 613 -37.33 -10.59 -28.62
C VAL A 613 -36.80 -9.95 -29.92
N VAL A 614 -35.51 -10.16 -30.19
CA VAL A 614 -34.83 -9.67 -31.40
C VAL A 614 -33.97 -10.78 -32.00
N LYS A 615 -34.25 -11.18 -33.22
CA LYS A 615 -33.50 -12.25 -33.89
C LYS A 615 -32.11 -11.81 -34.34
N ASP A 616 -32.04 -10.65 -34.92
CA ASP A 616 -30.88 -10.16 -35.66
C ASP A 616 -30.21 -9.00 -34.93
N MET A 617 -29.57 -9.32 -33.81
CA MET A 617 -29.00 -8.32 -32.90
C MET A 617 -27.49 -8.07 -33.10
N PHE A 618 -26.80 -8.91 -33.88
CA PHE A 618 -25.34 -8.82 -34.06
C PHE A 618 -24.94 -8.40 -35.47
N VAL A 619 -23.90 -7.55 -35.56
CA VAL A 619 -23.17 -7.28 -36.82
C VAL A 619 -22.13 -8.37 -37.05
N THR A 620 -21.38 -8.72 -36.00
CA THR A 620 -20.42 -9.80 -36.01
C THR A 620 -20.86 -10.89 -35.07
N PHE A 621 -20.88 -12.11 -35.54
CA PHE A 621 -21.24 -13.29 -34.76
C PHE A 621 -20.23 -14.40 -35.06
N ASP A 622 -19.19 -14.50 -34.26
CA ASP A 622 -18.11 -15.47 -34.42
C ASP A 622 -17.84 -16.26 -33.15
N LYS A 623 -18.29 -17.48 -33.14
CA LYS A 623 -18.11 -18.43 -32.03
C LYS A 623 -16.69 -18.97 -31.91
N SER A 624 -15.90 -18.90 -32.96
CA SER A 624 -14.52 -19.40 -32.97
C SER A 624 -13.60 -18.48 -32.16
N THR A 625 -13.84 -17.18 -32.23
CA THR A 625 -13.08 -16.14 -31.53
C THR A 625 -13.80 -15.59 -30.29
N GLY A 626 -15.09 -15.94 -30.09
CA GLY A 626 -15.89 -15.33 -29.01
C GLY A 626 -16.28 -13.88 -29.31
N THR A 627 -16.32 -13.49 -30.58
CA THR A 627 -16.62 -12.11 -30.99
C THR A 627 -18.10 -11.96 -31.35
N PHE A 628 -18.81 -11.20 -30.52
CA PHE A 628 -20.24 -10.92 -30.70
C PHE A 628 -20.46 -9.42 -30.63
N ILE A 629 -20.42 -8.72 -31.75
CA ILE A 629 -20.56 -7.26 -31.85
C ILE A 629 -22.02 -6.94 -32.13
N PRO A 630 -22.74 -6.26 -31.23
CA PRO A 630 -24.11 -5.84 -31.44
C PRO A 630 -24.20 -4.81 -32.57
N LYS A 631 -25.37 -4.74 -33.23
CA LYS A 631 -25.73 -3.65 -34.14
C LYS A 631 -25.81 -2.33 -33.38
N ASP A 632 -25.69 -1.20 -34.08
CA ASP A 632 -25.67 0.14 -33.48
C ASP A 632 -26.86 0.42 -32.53
N GLU A 633 -28.02 -0.10 -32.87
CA GLU A 633 -29.25 0.04 -32.09
C GLU A 633 -29.19 -0.74 -30.75
N TYR A 634 -28.28 -1.74 -30.62
CA TYR A 634 -28.08 -2.58 -29.43
C TYR A 634 -26.71 -2.40 -28.80
N LYS A 635 -25.88 -1.49 -29.31
CA LYS A 635 -24.49 -1.32 -28.85
C LYS A 635 -24.31 -0.97 -27.35
N ALA A 636 -25.35 -0.44 -26.70
CA ALA A 636 -25.35 -0.17 -25.27
C ALA A 636 -25.70 -1.41 -24.42
N TYR A 637 -25.91 -2.57 -25.06
CA TYR A 637 -26.30 -3.83 -24.45
C TYR A 637 -25.26 -4.91 -24.70
N GLY A 638 -25.23 -5.89 -23.82
CA GLY A 638 -24.24 -6.95 -23.86
C GLY A 638 -22.87 -6.48 -23.36
N ALA A 639 -21.91 -7.37 -23.46
CA ALA A 639 -20.54 -7.09 -23.05
C ALA A 639 -19.90 -6.03 -23.96
N GLN A 640 -19.33 -5.03 -23.33
CA GLN A 640 -18.61 -3.93 -23.98
C GLN A 640 -17.13 -4.31 -24.06
N ARG A 641 -16.59 -4.43 -25.27
CA ARG A 641 -15.19 -4.84 -25.55
C ARG A 641 -14.50 -3.80 -26.43
#